data_71c755c7a82e0f67a538311d40baf3f9
#
_entry.id   71c755c7a82e0f67a538311d40baf3f9
#
_cell.length_a   1.000
_cell.length_b   1.000
_cell.length_c   1.000
_cell.angle_alpha   90.00
_cell.angle_beta   90.00
_cell.angle_gamma   90.00
#
_symmetry.space_group_name_H-M   'P 1'
#
loop_
_entity.id
_entity.type
_entity.pdbx_description
1 polymer ?
#
loop_
_entity_poly.entity_id
_entity_poly.type
_entity_poly.pdbx_seq_one_letter_code
_entity_poly.pdbx_strand_id
1 'polypeptide(L)'
;MKKNADRENKRASDVLTFFHAVFLALAIASVVMIAITQYIWEPDPKYLSYFHPFKKKMDINPDRGSILDHNGKLLAMSTPMYDIHMDCYVMKAKHDNDKENGKENEDKWIDKAYKLAERLPEVLKEEGKDEEYYRNLIIEGRAKKRKYVSIAKDIDHGTLLELQKLPLFNEKQTKGGLIVEKKETRQYPYGNLAGRVIGYVKNNDDTAKIHMGIEGKYDYILHGKKGAEWKKITDNKAIIKDVDSNIVAVEHGLDVRTTLDIDLQDIADRALRRNIAEETDIVGGCVAILEVETGAVRAMVNLKKDKNGNFRETFNYATGRPAEPGSVFKAVTLTTLLEDGKVQLEDRLKTNHGIMSDMPEFKPDTYITSYERKNQTSEIPVIDGFKISSNYVFRRLVKDHYGDDPERFIDRLHAYNFGEAYEFDLTEPGVARPMIPDPTSSRWTMYDLANVAIGYSSRVTPLQVATFYNAIANDGKMMKPYVVESIEDNGKVLQEFKPVILNGAICSKATADTLTRALKMVTLEGTASRLKNAKCIVAGKTGTSRIHLDDNERAGSRDPYEDINGRKKHQATFVGFFPADQPKYTAIVVVYTGLISHNVYGGSIPALTFKDIADELWAYSPDWGEGLKSRGEVPQMLADHITTGNSADVPVPDLTGLGLRDAVYAIENNGYRCRHIGTGHVVAQTPAQGEKLKKGETITITLQ
;
A
#
# COMPACT_ATOMS: atom_id res chain seq x y z
N MET A 1 7.46 -108.06 44.61
CA MET A 1 6.59 -107.00 44.07
C MET A 1 6.91 -105.60 44.60
N LYS A 2 7.25 -105.33 45.85
CA LYS A 2 7.54 -104.00 46.39
C LYS A 2 8.71 -103.26 45.72
N LYS A 3 9.78 -103.96 45.33
CA LYS A 3 10.97 -103.34 44.69
C LYS A 3 10.74 -102.78 43.27
N ASN A 4 9.74 -103.30 42.53
CA ASN A 4 9.39 -102.79 41.21
C ASN A 4 8.47 -101.55 41.28
N ALA A 5 7.54 -101.55 42.25
CA ALA A 5 6.68 -100.43 42.45
C ALA A 5 7.45 -99.16 42.89
N ASP A 6 8.47 -99.30 43.76
CA ASP A 6 9.34 -98.19 44.18
C ASP A 6 10.21 -97.67 43.02
N ARG A 7 10.61 -98.56 42.06
CA ARG A 7 11.35 -98.13 40.86
C ARG A 7 10.45 -97.35 39.85
N GLU A 8 9.19 -97.76 39.71
CA GLU A 8 8.23 -97.08 38.83
C GLU A 8 7.80 -95.76 39.43
N ASN A 9 7.56 -95.73 40.73
CA ASN A 9 7.24 -94.39 41.39
C ASN A 9 8.44 -93.46 41.34
N LYS A 10 9.65 -93.98 41.48
CA LYS A 10 10.84 -93.10 41.35
C LYS A 10 11.01 -92.61 39.89
N ARG A 11 10.81 -93.47 38.89
CA ARG A 11 10.81 -93.04 37.48
C ARG A 11 9.67 -92.02 37.17
N ALA A 12 8.48 -92.22 37.71
CA ALA A 12 7.37 -91.33 37.52
C ALA A 12 7.67 -89.96 38.19
N SER A 13 8.28 -90.00 39.39
CA SER A 13 8.72 -88.78 40.11
C SER A 13 9.79 -87.99 39.33
N ASP A 14 10.81 -88.75 38.82
CA ASP A 14 11.90 -88.20 38.00
C ASP A 14 11.38 -87.55 36.72
N VAL A 15 10.42 -88.19 36.06
CA VAL A 15 9.75 -87.72 34.86
C VAL A 15 8.93 -86.49 35.18
N LEU A 16 8.17 -86.45 36.32
CA LEU A 16 7.42 -85.34 36.75
C LEU A 16 8.26 -84.10 37.07
N THR A 17 9.41 -84.38 37.79
CA THR A 17 10.40 -83.35 38.09
C THR A 17 11.02 -82.76 36.83
N PHE A 18 11.31 -83.60 35.85
CA PHE A 18 11.81 -83.18 34.55
C PHE A 18 10.80 -82.26 33.84
N PHE A 19 9.54 -82.69 33.81
CA PHE A 19 8.48 -81.80 33.21
C PHE A 19 8.30 -80.45 33.97
N HIS A 20 8.35 -80.46 35.32
CA HIS A 20 8.33 -79.25 36.10
C HIS A 20 9.52 -78.35 35.80
N ALA A 21 10.70 -78.92 35.65
CA ALA A 21 11.91 -78.19 35.28
C ALA A 21 11.78 -77.54 33.87
N VAL A 22 11.24 -78.30 32.91
CA VAL A 22 10.98 -77.82 31.55
C VAL A 22 9.93 -76.74 31.54
N PHE A 23 8.81 -76.88 32.26
CA PHE A 23 7.79 -75.81 32.37
C PHE A 23 8.33 -74.57 33.07
N LEU A 24 9.14 -74.72 34.12
CA LEU A 24 9.78 -73.64 34.77
C LEU A 24 10.75 -72.85 33.84
N ALA A 25 11.52 -73.59 33.09
CA ALA A 25 12.44 -73.01 32.12
C ALA A 25 11.68 -72.25 31.00
N LEU A 26 10.57 -72.83 30.49
CA LEU A 26 9.70 -72.18 29.52
C LEU A 26 9.04 -70.88 30.12
N ALA A 27 8.57 -70.96 31.38
CA ALA A 27 8.00 -69.76 32.07
C ALA A 27 9.06 -68.70 32.24
N ILE A 28 10.29 -69.05 32.64
CA ILE A 28 11.39 -68.09 32.75
C ILE A 28 11.74 -67.50 31.38
N ALA A 29 11.82 -68.34 30.35
CA ALA A 29 12.10 -67.90 28.97
C ALA A 29 10.99 -66.91 28.47
N SER A 30 9.73 -67.21 28.79
CA SER A 30 8.62 -66.30 28.45
C SER A 30 8.72 -64.96 29.15
N VAL A 31 9.03 -64.96 30.43
CA VAL A 31 9.22 -63.69 31.18
C VAL A 31 10.41 -62.89 30.66
N VAL A 32 11.52 -63.58 30.35
CA VAL A 32 12.71 -62.98 29.74
C VAL A 32 12.38 -62.38 28.36
N MET A 33 11.62 -63.12 27.53
CA MET A 33 11.17 -62.66 26.22
C MET A 33 10.26 -61.43 26.35
N ILE A 34 9.34 -61.42 27.32
CA ILE A 34 8.48 -60.26 27.58
C ILE A 34 9.34 -59.08 28.02
N ALA A 35 10.31 -59.27 28.92
CA ALA A 35 11.20 -58.22 29.34
C ALA A 35 12.07 -57.67 28.18
N ILE A 36 12.61 -58.57 27.35
CA ILE A 36 13.36 -58.17 26.16
C ILE A 36 12.48 -57.36 25.20
N THR A 37 11.24 -57.81 24.94
CA THR A 37 10.32 -57.08 24.03
C THR A 37 9.84 -55.78 24.60
N GLN A 38 9.70 -55.62 25.91
CA GLN A 38 9.27 -54.37 26.55
C GLN A 38 10.38 -53.37 26.77
N TYR A 39 11.60 -53.77 27.07
CA TYR A 39 12.65 -52.88 27.55
C TYR A 39 13.91 -52.85 26.68
N ILE A 40 14.13 -53.82 25.80
CA ILE A 40 15.39 -53.96 25.04
C ILE A 40 15.14 -53.98 23.53
N TRP A 41 14.02 -54.57 23.10
CA TRP A 41 13.75 -54.74 21.65
C TRP A 41 13.15 -53.50 21.05
N GLU A 42 13.93 -52.78 20.26
CA GLU A 42 13.41 -51.75 19.39
C GLU A 42 12.97 -52.41 18.07
N PRO A 43 11.67 -52.31 17.74
CA PRO A 43 11.19 -52.84 16.47
C PRO A 43 11.86 -52.13 15.30
N ASP A 44 12.30 -52.90 14.29
CA ASP A 44 12.83 -52.36 13.04
C ASP A 44 11.88 -51.27 12.53
N PRO A 45 12.36 -50.04 12.20
CA PRO A 45 11.55 -48.94 11.72
C PRO A 45 10.59 -49.30 10.58
N LYS A 46 10.93 -50.35 9.82
CA LYS A 46 10.09 -50.89 8.76
C LYS A 46 8.79 -51.52 9.28
N TYR A 47 8.76 -52.07 10.50
CA TYR A 47 7.57 -52.68 11.11
C TYR A 47 6.85 -51.72 12.05
N LEU A 48 7.51 -50.68 12.56
CA LEU A 48 6.88 -49.65 13.37
C LEU A 48 5.76 -48.92 12.59
N SER A 49 5.90 -48.76 11.28
CA SER A 49 4.87 -48.16 10.42
C SER A 49 3.55 -48.94 10.41
N TYR A 50 3.55 -50.24 10.68
CA TYR A 50 2.34 -51.09 10.76
C TYR A 50 1.59 -50.94 12.09
N PHE A 51 2.29 -50.57 13.17
CA PHE A 51 1.70 -50.48 14.52
C PHE A 51 1.45 -49.04 14.99
N HIS A 52 2.20 -48.10 14.45
CA HIS A 52 2.00 -46.68 14.73
C HIS A 52 1.86 -45.92 13.43
N PRO A 53 0.67 -45.37 13.09
CA PRO A 53 0.50 -44.55 11.92
C PRO A 53 1.51 -43.39 11.99
N PHE A 54 2.24 -43.15 10.91
CA PHE A 54 3.25 -42.10 10.85
C PHE A 54 2.58 -40.76 11.13
N LYS A 55 2.92 -40.15 12.25
CA LYS A 55 2.44 -38.82 12.61
C LYS A 55 3.36 -37.79 11.98
N LYS A 56 2.83 -36.93 11.13
CA LYS A 56 3.55 -35.79 10.56
C LYS A 56 2.96 -34.50 11.07
N LYS A 57 3.80 -33.64 11.64
CA LYS A 57 3.43 -32.27 11.97
C LYS A 57 3.29 -31.49 10.66
N MET A 58 2.15 -30.88 10.43
CA MET A 58 1.89 -30.00 9.30
C MET A 58 1.62 -28.60 9.81
N ASP A 59 2.36 -27.65 9.30
CA ASP A 59 2.13 -26.24 9.60
C ASP A 59 0.86 -25.77 8.91
N ILE A 60 0.08 -24.97 9.62
CA ILE A 60 -1.09 -24.24 9.10
C ILE A 60 -0.65 -22.79 8.99
N ASN A 61 -0.63 -22.28 7.78
CA ASN A 61 -0.31 -20.88 7.55
C ASN A 61 -1.49 -19.99 7.97
N PRO A 62 -1.23 -18.88 8.64
CA PRO A 62 -2.26 -17.89 8.94
C PRO A 62 -2.65 -17.14 7.67
N ASP A 63 -3.90 -16.69 7.61
CA ASP A 63 -4.30 -15.70 6.61
C ASP A 63 -3.67 -14.34 6.99
N ARG A 64 -3.13 -13.64 6.00
CA ARG A 64 -2.57 -12.30 6.19
C ARG A 64 -3.71 -11.28 6.29
N GLY A 65 -3.68 -10.41 7.30
CA GLY A 65 -4.64 -9.34 7.53
C GLY A 65 -4.77 -8.39 6.33
N SER A 66 -5.90 -7.72 6.22
CA SER A 66 -6.20 -6.77 5.15
C SER A 66 -5.69 -5.37 5.49
N ILE A 67 -5.49 -4.54 4.44
CA ILE A 67 -5.31 -3.10 4.60
C ILE A 67 -6.56 -2.43 4.04
N LEU A 68 -7.18 -1.57 4.87
CA LEU A 68 -8.43 -0.89 4.57
C LEU A 68 -8.17 0.61 4.39
N ASP A 69 -8.98 1.25 3.56
CA ASP A 69 -9.04 2.71 3.55
C ASP A 69 -9.84 3.24 4.76
N HIS A 70 -9.94 4.55 4.90
CA HIS A 70 -10.70 5.21 5.96
C HIS A 70 -12.19 4.79 5.99
N ASN A 71 -12.80 4.54 4.84
CA ASN A 71 -14.19 4.15 4.69
C ASN A 71 -14.42 2.64 4.80
N GLY A 72 -13.36 1.84 5.00
CA GLY A 72 -13.41 0.38 5.08
C GLY A 72 -13.32 -0.34 3.75
N LYS A 73 -12.96 0.34 2.65
CA LYS A 73 -12.68 -0.31 1.36
C LYS A 73 -11.36 -1.05 1.41
N LEU A 74 -11.29 -2.23 0.79
CA LEU A 74 -10.11 -3.09 0.78
C LEU A 74 -9.03 -2.54 -0.16
N LEU A 75 -7.90 -2.08 0.40
CA LEU A 75 -6.74 -1.63 -0.37
C LEU A 75 -5.77 -2.78 -0.70
N ALA A 76 -5.60 -3.71 0.25
CA ALA A 76 -4.83 -4.93 0.06
C ALA A 76 -5.47 -6.07 0.86
N MET A 77 -5.61 -7.25 0.23
CA MET A 77 -6.20 -8.42 0.86
C MET A 77 -5.53 -9.70 0.38
N SER A 78 -5.58 -10.76 1.19
CA SER A 78 -5.15 -12.09 0.79
C SER A 78 -6.35 -12.89 0.30
N THR A 79 -6.24 -13.43 -0.91
CA THR A 79 -7.27 -14.30 -1.48
C THR A 79 -6.69 -15.69 -1.72
N PRO A 80 -7.47 -16.74 -1.46
CA PRO A 80 -7.05 -18.08 -1.83
C PRO A 80 -7.05 -18.21 -3.36
N MET A 81 -5.90 -18.55 -3.89
CA MET A 81 -5.71 -18.90 -5.28
C MET A 81 -5.30 -20.38 -5.36
N TYR A 82 -5.49 -20.99 -6.50
CA TYR A 82 -5.26 -22.41 -6.67
C TYR A 82 -4.35 -22.68 -7.86
N ASP A 83 -3.30 -23.46 -7.61
CA ASP A 83 -2.50 -24.04 -8.67
C ASP A 83 -3.03 -25.43 -8.98
N ILE A 84 -3.29 -25.70 -10.24
CA ILE A 84 -3.88 -26.94 -10.72
C ILE A 84 -2.82 -27.78 -11.38
N HIS A 85 -2.65 -28.98 -10.84
CA HIS A 85 -1.76 -29.98 -11.39
C HIS A 85 -2.54 -31.27 -11.69
N MET A 86 -1.98 -32.09 -12.54
CA MET A 86 -2.57 -33.38 -12.91
C MET A 86 -1.55 -34.52 -12.76
N ASP A 87 -1.93 -35.59 -12.08
CA ASP A 87 -1.24 -36.89 -12.19
C ASP A 87 -1.70 -37.58 -13.49
N CYS A 88 -0.94 -37.36 -14.55
CA CYS A 88 -1.23 -37.98 -15.83
C CYS A 88 -0.97 -39.51 -15.84
N TYR A 89 -0.27 -40.05 -14.84
CA TYR A 89 0.03 -41.49 -14.71
C TYR A 89 -0.99 -42.24 -13.86
N VAL A 90 -1.99 -41.54 -13.32
CA VAL A 90 -3.05 -42.17 -12.49
C VAL A 90 -3.69 -43.35 -13.19
N MET A 91 -3.93 -44.45 -12.46
CA MET A 91 -4.49 -45.73 -12.95
C MET A 91 -3.67 -46.45 -14.06
N LYS A 92 -2.66 -45.83 -14.70
CA LYS A 92 -1.91 -46.42 -15.83
C LYS A 92 -1.28 -47.76 -15.46
N ALA A 93 -0.59 -47.83 -14.30
CA ALA A 93 0.01 -49.09 -13.86
C ALA A 93 -1.02 -50.23 -13.64
N LYS A 94 -2.25 -49.84 -13.22
CA LYS A 94 -3.35 -50.83 -13.05
C LYS A 94 -3.87 -51.27 -14.39
N HIS A 95 -4.03 -50.39 -15.36
CA HIS A 95 -4.45 -50.70 -16.73
C HIS A 95 -3.41 -51.59 -17.40
N ASP A 96 -2.10 -51.30 -17.26
CA ASP A 96 -1.02 -52.10 -17.87
C ASP A 96 -0.94 -53.52 -17.29
N ASN A 97 -1.36 -53.76 -16.06
CA ASN A 97 -1.36 -55.05 -15.40
C ASN A 97 -2.67 -55.86 -15.55
N ASP A 98 -3.74 -55.26 -16.03
CA ASP A 98 -5.03 -55.89 -16.26
C ASP A 98 -5.05 -56.55 -17.65
N LYS A 99 -4.94 -57.89 -17.68
CA LYS A 99 -4.85 -58.66 -18.93
C LYS A 99 -6.18 -58.76 -19.70
N GLU A 100 -7.31 -58.57 -19.01
CA GLU A 100 -8.64 -58.74 -19.64
C GLU A 100 -9.18 -57.39 -20.15
N ASN A 101 -9.16 -56.34 -19.34
CA ASN A 101 -9.82 -55.09 -19.64
C ASN A 101 -8.86 -53.89 -19.71
N GLY A 102 -7.57 -54.09 -19.54
CA GLY A 102 -6.57 -53.05 -19.37
C GLY A 102 -6.53 -52.08 -20.55
N LYS A 103 -6.56 -52.59 -21.78
CA LYS A 103 -6.56 -51.79 -23.01
C LYS A 103 -7.84 -50.97 -23.13
N GLU A 104 -8.99 -51.54 -22.89
CA GLU A 104 -10.28 -50.83 -22.95
C GLU A 104 -10.38 -49.75 -21.88
N ASN A 105 -9.88 -50.00 -20.69
CA ASN A 105 -9.84 -49.01 -19.62
C ASN A 105 -8.87 -47.85 -19.91
N GLU A 106 -7.78 -48.15 -20.58
CA GLU A 106 -6.82 -47.10 -21.02
C GLU A 106 -7.43 -46.26 -22.13
N ASP A 107 -8.07 -46.88 -23.14
CA ASP A 107 -8.72 -46.15 -24.22
C ASP A 107 -9.87 -45.23 -23.67
N LYS A 108 -10.64 -45.69 -22.70
CA LYS A 108 -11.65 -44.89 -22.01
C LYS A 108 -11.05 -43.69 -21.24
N TRP A 109 -9.89 -43.90 -20.62
CA TRP A 109 -9.19 -42.80 -19.93
C TRP A 109 -8.69 -41.75 -20.93
N ILE A 110 -8.11 -42.20 -22.06
CA ILE A 110 -7.63 -41.32 -23.15
C ILE A 110 -8.79 -40.53 -23.76
N ASP A 111 -9.93 -41.15 -24.00
CA ASP A 111 -11.14 -40.42 -24.49
C ASP A 111 -11.60 -39.32 -23.55
N LYS A 112 -11.60 -39.62 -22.23
CA LYS A 112 -11.91 -38.58 -21.23
C LYS A 112 -10.83 -37.49 -21.20
N ALA A 113 -9.57 -37.78 -21.41
CA ALA A 113 -8.48 -36.82 -21.45
C ALA A 113 -8.61 -35.87 -22.65
N TYR A 114 -9.06 -36.38 -23.80
CA TYR A 114 -9.35 -35.54 -24.96
C TYR A 114 -10.52 -34.63 -24.70
N LYS A 115 -11.62 -35.10 -24.13
CA LYS A 115 -12.77 -34.31 -23.72
C LYS A 115 -12.42 -33.26 -22.66
N LEU A 116 -11.48 -33.57 -21.76
CA LEU A 116 -10.94 -32.60 -20.81
C LEU A 116 -10.16 -31.51 -21.54
N ALA A 117 -9.26 -31.89 -22.46
CA ALA A 117 -8.42 -30.95 -23.22
C ALA A 117 -9.26 -29.99 -24.08
N GLU A 118 -10.36 -30.48 -24.67
CA GLU A 118 -11.33 -29.66 -25.42
C GLU A 118 -11.97 -28.56 -24.58
N ARG A 119 -12.29 -28.85 -23.29
CA ARG A 119 -13.02 -27.94 -22.41
C ARG A 119 -12.11 -26.99 -21.61
N LEU A 120 -10.83 -27.35 -21.40
CA LEU A 120 -9.89 -26.53 -20.61
C LEU A 120 -9.73 -25.10 -21.12
N PRO A 121 -9.58 -24.83 -22.45
CA PRO A 121 -9.45 -23.48 -22.95
C PRO A 121 -10.67 -22.58 -22.68
N GLU A 122 -11.88 -23.17 -22.69
CA GLU A 122 -13.13 -22.44 -22.44
C GLU A 122 -13.21 -21.95 -20.98
N VAL A 123 -12.71 -22.76 -20.03
CA VAL A 123 -12.76 -22.47 -18.61
C VAL A 123 -11.58 -21.58 -18.19
N LEU A 124 -10.38 -21.88 -18.65
CA LEU A 124 -9.16 -21.20 -18.22
C LEU A 124 -8.91 -19.89 -18.96
N LYS A 125 -9.33 -19.77 -20.21
CA LYS A 125 -9.20 -18.56 -21.07
C LYS A 125 -7.79 -17.99 -21.14
N GLU A 126 -6.77 -18.85 -21.07
CA GLU A 126 -5.36 -18.44 -21.14
C GLU A 126 -4.95 -18.21 -22.60
N GLU A 127 -4.35 -17.06 -22.90
CA GLU A 127 -3.88 -16.73 -24.25
C GLU A 127 -2.82 -17.74 -24.74
N GLY A 128 -2.99 -18.22 -25.97
CA GLY A 128 -2.03 -19.13 -26.62
C GLY A 128 -2.07 -20.58 -26.13
N LYS A 129 -3.05 -20.96 -25.30
CA LYS A 129 -3.25 -22.33 -24.83
C LYS A 129 -4.60 -22.86 -25.32
N ASP A 130 -4.57 -23.50 -26.46
CA ASP A 130 -5.73 -24.10 -27.12
C ASP A 130 -5.91 -25.58 -26.71
N GLU A 131 -6.90 -26.25 -27.30
CA GLU A 131 -7.17 -27.68 -27.13
C GLU A 131 -5.95 -28.52 -27.44
N GLU A 132 -5.23 -28.22 -28.52
CA GLU A 132 -4.07 -28.99 -28.94
C GLU A 132 -2.94 -28.91 -27.91
N TYR A 133 -2.73 -27.73 -27.34
CA TYR A 133 -1.77 -27.55 -26.26
C TYR A 133 -2.05 -28.45 -25.05
N TYR A 134 -3.29 -28.41 -24.53
CA TYR A 134 -3.66 -29.22 -23.36
C TYR A 134 -3.68 -30.71 -23.66
N ARG A 135 -4.13 -31.10 -24.84
CA ARG A 135 -4.08 -32.49 -25.31
C ARG A 135 -2.66 -33.03 -25.32
N ASN A 136 -1.74 -32.30 -25.95
CA ASN A 136 -0.34 -32.68 -26.00
C ASN A 136 0.28 -32.73 -24.61
N LEU A 137 0.00 -31.77 -23.76
CA LEU A 137 0.50 -31.70 -22.37
C LEU A 137 0.10 -32.96 -21.56
N ILE A 138 -1.17 -33.35 -21.62
CA ILE A 138 -1.72 -34.47 -20.86
C ILE A 138 -1.20 -35.80 -21.41
N ILE A 139 -1.22 -36.00 -22.73
CA ILE A 139 -0.82 -37.25 -23.39
C ILE A 139 0.69 -37.48 -23.27
N GLU A 140 1.51 -36.44 -23.48
CA GLU A 140 2.94 -36.53 -23.21
C GLU A 140 3.25 -36.81 -21.73
N GLY A 141 2.52 -36.15 -20.83
CA GLY A 141 2.63 -36.39 -19.41
C GLY A 141 2.38 -37.85 -19.05
N ARG A 142 1.34 -38.45 -19.67
CA ARG A 142 1.01 -39.88 -19.51
C ARG A 142 2.11 -40.80 -20.07
N ALA A 143 2.59 -40.52 -21.28
CA ALA A 143 3.64 -41.28 -21.93
C ALA A 143 4.96 -41.24 -21.13
N LYS A 144 5.31 -40.06 -20.59
CA LYS A 144 6.50 -39.82 -19.78
C LYS A 144 6.32 -40.18 -18.28
N LYS A 145 5.20 -40.80 -17.91
CA LYS A 145 4.84 -41.23 -16.54
C LYS A 145 4.89 -40.07 -15.51
N ARG A 146 4.55 -38.84 -15.92
CA ARG A 146 4.58 -37.70 -15.05
C ARG A 146 3.37 -37.70 -14.12
N LYS A 147 3.64 -37.61 -12.81
CA LYS A 147 2.61 -37.57 -11.77
C LYS A 147 2.23 -36.16 -11.31
N TYR A 148 2.90 -35.16 -11.84
CA TYR A 148 2.72 -33.78 -11.44
C TYR A 148 2.97 -32.88 -12.66
N VAL A 149 1.91 -32.64 -13.41
CA VAL A 149 1.92 -31.77 -14.61
C VAL A 149 1.12 -30.53 -14.30
N SER A 150 1.72 -29.35 -14.46
CA SER A 150 1.03 -28.09 -14.23
C SER A 150 0.03 -27.83 -15.36
N ILE A 151 -1.24 -27.68 -15.01
CA ILE A 151 -2.34 -27.39 -15.95
C ILE A 151 -2.62 -25.89 -15.95
N ALA A 152 -2.81 -25.28 -14.76
CA ALA A 152 -3.05 -23.86 -14.60
C ALA A 152 -2.44 -23.37 -13.30
N LYS A 153 -2.21 -22.07 -13.20
CA LYS A 153 -1.73 -21.41 -11.99
C LYS A 153 -2.58 -20.21 -11.68
N ASP A 154 -2.63 -19.83 -10.40
CA ASP A 154 -3.29 -18.61 -9.94
C ASP A 154 -4.77 -18.52 -10.34
N ILE A 155 -5.51 -19.63 -10.33
CA ILE A 155 -6.95 -19.60 -10.61
C ILE A 155 -7.74 -19.31 -9.34
N ASP A 156 -8.87 -18.60 -9.51
CA ASP A 156 -9.81 -18.34 -8.43
C ASP A 156 -10.67 -19.56 -8.08
N HIS A 157 -11.44 -19.45 -6.98
CA HIS A 157 -12.31 -20.52 -6.51
C HIS A 157 -13.45 -20.85 -7.48
N GLY A 158 -14.00 -19.86 -8.17
CA GLY A 158 -15.07 -20.06 -9.15
C GLY A 158 -14.60 -20.91 -10.33
N THR A 159 -13.43 -20.57 -10.88
CA THR A 159 -12.77 -21.33 -11.95
C THR A 159 -12.42 -22.74 -11.50
N LEU A 160 -11.94 -22.91 -10.24
CA LEU A 160 -11.70 -24.26 -9.68
C LEU A 160 -12.98 -25.11 -9.66
N LEU A 161 -14.11 -24.55 -9.23
CA LEU A 161 -15.39 -25.27 -9.19
C LEU A 161 -15.84 -25.68 -10.61
N GLU A 162 -15.58 -24.85 -11.62
CA GLU A 162 -15.87 -25.19 -13.01
C GLU A 162 -14.96 -26.31 -13.51
N LEU A 163 -13.66 -26.25 -13.22
CA LEU A 163 -12.71 -27.31 -13.57
C LEU A 163 -13.06 -28.65 -12.93
N GLN A 164 -13.53 -28.65 -11.69
CA GLN A 164 -13.95 -29.89 -11.01
C GLN A 164 -15.17 -30.57 -11.63
N LYS A 165 -15.92 -29.90 -12.52
CA LYS A 165 -17.03 -30.50 -13.27
C LYS A 165 -16.58 -31.19 -14.55
N LEU A 166 -15.35 -30.95 -15.00
CA LEU A 166 -14.84 -31.47 -16.27
C LEU A 166 -14.53 -32.98 -16.21
N PRO A 167 -14.54 -33.69 -17.35
CA PRO A 167 -14.16 -35.10 -17.40
C PRO A 167 -12.79 -35.35 -16.75
N LEU A 168 -12.61 -36.46 -16.08
CA LEU A 168 -11.51 -36.84 -15.19
C LEU A 168 -11.48 -35.97 -13.91
N PHE A 169 -11.58 -34.66 -13.99
CA PHE A 169 -11.49 -33.78 -12.82
C PHE A 169 -12.71 -33.89 -11.89
N ASN A 170 -13.84 -34.38 -12.40
CA ASN A 170 -15.02 -34.72 -11.60
C ASN A 170 -14.92 -36.07 -10.87
N GLU A 171 -13.82 -36.81 -11.09
CA GLU A 171 -13.56 -38.09 -10.43
C GLU A 171 -12.65 -37.88 -9.21
N LYS A 172 -12.63 -38.89 -8.31
CA LYS A 172 -11.67 -38.89 -7.19
C LYS A 172 -10.22 -38.74 -7.73
N GLN A 173 -9.37 -38.03 -7.02
CA GLN A 173 -7.97 -37.84 -7.38
C GLN A 173 -7.24 -39.12 -7.80
N THR A 174 -7.51 -40.24 -7.09
CA THR A 174 -6.93 -41.54 -7.38
C THR A 174 -7.38 -42.16 -8.69
N LYS A 175 -8.37 -41.58 -9.38
CA LYS A 175 -8.88 -42.02 -10.69
C LYS A 175 -8.72 -40.96 -11.76
N GLY A 176 -9.05 -39.73 -11.45
CA GLY A 176 -9.02 -38.59 -12.37
C GLY A 176 -7.71 -37.82 -12.41
N GLY A 177 -6.93 -37.92 -11.32
CA GLY A 177 -5.58 -37.31 -11.27
C GLY A 177 -5.53 -35.84 -10.96
N LEU A 178 -6.65 -35.15 -10.65
CA LEU A 178 -6.67 -33.74 -10.29
C LEU A 178 -5.92 -33.52 -8.96
N ILE A 179 -4.94 -32.60 -8.97
CA ILE A 179 -4.21 -32.14 -7.78
C ILE A 179 -4.44 -30.64 -7.67
N VAL A 180 -4.99 -30.21 -6.55
CA VAL A 180 -5.28 -28.81 -6.25
C VAL A 180 -4.37 -28.36 -5.12
N GLU A 181 -3.56 -27.34 -5.39
CA GLU A 181 -2.73 -26.70 -4.37
C GLU A 181 -3.26 -25.32 -4.07
N LYS A 182 -3.77 -25.13 -2.85
CA LYS A 182 -4.21 -23.82 -2.36
C LYS A 182 -2.98 -23.00 -1.98
N LYS A 183 -2.90 -21.79 -2.51
CA LYS A 183 -1.94 -20.77 -2.07
C LYS A 183 -2.66 -19.47 -1.79
N GLU A 184 -2.10 -18.66 -0.94
CA GLU A 184 -2.60 -17.31 -0.71
C GLU A 184 -1.83 -16.32 -1.56
N THR A 185 -2.56 -15.51 -2.29
CA THR A 185 -2.00 -14.44 -3.13
C THR A 185 -2.49 -13.09 -2.63
N ARG A 186 -1.56 -12.16 -2.45
CA ARG A 186 -1.88 -10.79 -2.07
C ARG A 186 -2.47 -10.05 -3.26
N GLN A 187 -3.70 -9.56 -3.10
CA GLN A 187 -4.43 -8.81 -4.12
C GLN A 187 -4.51 -7.34 -3.73
N TYR A 188 -4.43 -6.47 -4.73
CA TYR A 188 -4.57 -5.02 -4.62
C TYR A 188 -5.72 -4.59 -5.53
N PRO A 189 -6.96 -4.48 -5.00
CA PRO A 189 -8.17 -4.26 -5.83
C PRO A 189 -8.10 -2.98 -6.69
N TYR A 190 -7.39 -1.96 -6.20
CA TYR A 190 -7.21 -0.69 -6.91
C TYR A 190 -5.88 -0.63 -7.68
N GLY A 191 -5.26 -1.77 -7.95
CA GLY A 191 -4.03 -1.86 -8.73
C GLY A 191 -2.86 -1.11 -8.09
N ASN A 192 -2.34 -0.11 -8.82
CA ASN A 192 -1.16 0.65 -8.37
C ASN A 192 -1.49 1.93 -7.59
N LEU A 193 -2.78 2.23 -7.31
CA LEU A 193 -3.15 3.41 -6.52
C LEU A 193 -2.57 3.32 -5.10
N ALA A 194 -1.95 4.40 -4.64
CA ALA A 194 -1.24 4.46 -3.36
C ALA A 194 -0.17 3.37 -3.18
N GLY A 195 0.35 2.79 -4.27
CA GLY A 195 1.22 1.61 -4.23
C GLY A 195 2.49 1.79 -3.39
N ARG A 196 3.01 3.00 -3.25
CA ARG A 196 4.19 3.27 -2.38
C ARG A 196 3.81 3.50 -0.93
N VAL A 197 2.58 3.88 -0.64
CA VAL A 197 2.06 4.02 0.73
C VAL A 197 1.62 2.66 1.26
N ILE A 198 0.81 1.92 0.49
CA ILE A 198 0.41 0.55 0.84
C ILE A 198 1.65 -0.34 0.92
N GLY A 199 2.49 -0.31 -0.10
CA GLY A 199 3.73 -1.07 -0.14
C GLY A 199 3.53 -2.55 -0.44
N TYR A 200 4.55 -3.35 -0.12
CA TYR A 200 4.56 -4.80 -0.30
C TYR A 200 5.65 -5.46 0.57
N VAL A 201 5.48 -6.74 0.82
CA VAL A 201 6.53 -7.61 1.37
C VAL A 201 6.92 -8.64 0.31
N LYS A 202 8.18 -8.66 -0.07
CA LYS A 202 8.72 -9.65 -1.01
C LYS A 202 9.72 -10.55 -0.30
N ASN A 203 9.44 -11.85 -0.33
CA ASN A 203 10.39 -12.88 0.09
C ASN A 203 11.23 -13.26 -1.12
N ASN A 204 12.52 -12.93 -1.14
CA ASN A 204 13.46 -13.53 -2.06
C ASN A 204 14.05 -14.76 -1.36
N ASP A 205 14.06 -15.92 -2.05
CA ASP A 205 14.40 -17.23 -1.47
C ASP A 205 15.78 -17.32 -0.79
N ASP A 206 16.67 -16.35 -0.99
CA ASP A 206 18.05 -16.40 -0.44
C ASP A 206 18.57 -15.09 0.20
N THR A 207 17.82 -14.01 0.23
CA THR A 207 18.31 -12.72 0.79
C THR A 207 17.16 -11.89 1.37
N ALA A 208 17.51 -10.93 2.20
CA ALA A 208 16.66 -10.07 3.00
C ALA A 208 15.24 -9.81 2.45
N LYS A 209 14.23 -10.01 3.27
CA LYS A 209 12.85 -9.59 3.02
C LYS A 209 12.85 -8.09 2.69
N ILE A 210 12.24 -7.72 1.57
CA ILE A 210 12.02 -6.31 1.23
C ILE A 210 10.69 -5.89 1.85
N HIS A 211 10.75 -5.00 2.81
CA HIS A 211 9.59 -4.44 3.50
C HIS A 211 9.38 -3.01 3.03
N MET A 212 8.21 -2.71 2.46
CA MET A 212 7.88 -1.39 1.93
C MET A 212 6.48 -0.94 2.38
N GLY A 213 6.34 0.37 2.64
CA GLY A 213 5.07 0.98 2.98
C GLY A 213 4.44 0.44 4.27
N ILE A 214 3.11 0.48 4.35
CA ILE A 214 2.31 -0.06 5.45
C ILE A 214 2.49 -1.58 5.55
N GLU A 215 2.47 -2.29 4.42
CA GLU A 215 2.72 -3.73 4.36
C GLU A 215 4.01 -4.12 5.07
N GLY A 216 5.04 -3.31 4.92
CA GLY A 216 6.33 -3.56 5.55
C GLY A 216 6.38 -3.13 7.01
N LYS A 217 5.88 -1.95 7.35
CA LYS A 217 5.91 -1.40 8.72
C LYS A 217 5.07 -2.23 9.68
N TYR A 218 3.92 -2.70 9.23
CA TYR A 218 2.96 -3.48 10.03
C TYR A 218 2.97 -4.98 9.70
N ASP A 219 4.04 -5.48 9.05
CA ASP A 219 4.16 -6.91 8.72
C ASP A 219 3.96 -7.81 9.94
N TYR A 220 4.50 -7.41 11.11
CA TYR A 220 4.40 -8.17 12.36
C TYR A 220 2.95 -8.32 12.89
N ILE A 221 2.03 -7.45 12.44
CA ILE A 221 0.59 -7.51 12.75
C ILE A 221 -0.14 -8.29 11.64
N LEU A 222 0.17 -7.93 10.38
CA LEU A 222 -0.53 -8.45 9.21
C LEU A 222 -0.27 -9.94 8.97
N HIS A 223 0.93 -10.48 9.27
CA HIS A 223 1.27 -11.85 8.88
C HIS A 223 0.72 -12.96 9.80
N GLY A 224 0.23 -12.61 11.00
CA GLY A 224 -0.28 -13.60 11.96
C GLY A 224 0.77 -14.59 12.49
N LYS A 225 0.33 -15.69 13.11
CA LYS A 225 1.20 -16.76 13.63
C LYS A 225 0.78 -18.13 13.12
N LYS A 226 1.75 -18.90 12.66
CA LYS A 226 1.52 -20.25 12.17
C LYS A 226 0.95 -21.15 13.26
N GLY A 227 -0.10 -21.87 12.93
CA GLY A 227 -0.56 -23.00 13.69
C GLY A 227 0.14 -24.29 13.27
N ALA A 228 -0.15 -25.38 13.96
CA ALA A 228 0.32 -26.69 13.60
C ALA A 228 -0.68 -27.78 14.01
N GLU A 229 -0.91 -28.73 13.14
CA GLU A 229 -1.68 -29.92 13.44
C GLU A 229 -0.89 -31.19 13.11
N TRP A 230 -1.15 -32.23 13.90
CA TRP A 230 -0.59 -33.53 13.62
C TRP A 230 -1.56 -34.31 12.70
N LYS A 231 -1.03 -34.90 11.63
CA LYS A 231 -1.78 -35.76 10.71
C LYS A 231 -1.21 -37.14 10.75
N LYS A 232 -2.09 -38.16 10.85
CA LYS A 232 -1.74 -39.58 10.71
C LYS A 232 -1.71 -39.92 9.23
N ILE A 233 -0.61 -40.50 8.77
CA ILE A 233 -0.48 -41.03 7.42
C ILE A 233 -0.75 -42.52 7.51
N THR A 234 -1.82 -43.01 6.89
CA THR A 234 -2.17 -44.41 6.83
C THR A 234 -1.39 -45.10 5.73
N ASP A 235 -1.35 -46.47 5.77
CA ASP A 235 -0.64 -47.29 4.77
C ASP A 235 -1.08 -47.02 3.32
N ASN A 236 -2.32 -46.59 3.13
CA ASN A 236 -2.85 -46.16 1.83
C ASN A 236 -2.49 -44.71 1.48
N LYS A 237 -1.54 -44.06 2.21
CA LYS A 237 -1.17 -42.68 2.09
C LYS A 237 -2.32 -41.68 2.29
N ALA A 238 -3.42 -42.14 2.88
CA ALA A 238 -4.47 -41.24 3.28
C ALA A 238 -4.02 -40.41 4.51
N ILE A 239 -4.24 -39.08 4.46
CA ILE A 239 -3.88 -38.17 5.53
C ILE A 239 -5.15 -37.97 6.37
N ILE A 240 -5.11 -38.37 7.63
CA ILE A 240 -6.24 -38.25 8.57
C ILE A 240 -5.83 -37.32 9.72
N LYS A 241 -6.71 -36.40 10.12
CA LYS A 241 -6.48 -35.53 11.27
C LYS A 241 -6.31 -36.39 12.54
N ASP A 242 -5.25 -36.12 13.32
CA ASP A 242 -5.06 -36.78 14.62
C ASP A 242 -5.80 -35.99 15.70
N VAL A 243 -6.96 -36.50 16.09
CA VAL A 243 -7.88 -35.85 17.06
C VAL A 243 -7.29 -35.77 18.47
N ASP A 244 -6.36 -36.66 18.79
CA ASP A 244 -5.78 -36.80 20.14
C ASP A 244 -4.47 -36.01 20.33
N SER A 245 -4.02 -35.25 19.35
CA SER A 245 -2.73 -34.54 19.42
C SER A 245 -2.92 -33.06 19.77
N ASN A 246 -1.92 -32.49 20.45
CA ASN A 246 -1.86 -31.06 20.74
C ASN A 246 -1.86 -30.25 19.45
N ILE A 247 -2.93 -29.49 19.22
CA ILE A 247 -3.06 -28.58 18.10
C ILE A 247 -2.56 -27.22 18.58
N VAL A 248 -1.62 -26.62 17.83
CA VAL A 248 -1.29 -25.20 17.99
C VAL A 248 -2.28 -24.45 17.11
N ALA A 249 -3.17 -23.68 17.72
CA ALA A 249 -4.12 -22.86 16.97
C ALA A 249 -3.39 -21.88 16.06
N VAL A 250 -3.89 -21.67 14.85
CA VAL A 250 -3.44 -20.60 13.97
C VAL A 250 -3.97 -19.27 14.49
N GLU A 251 -3.13 -18.25 14.55
CA GLU A 251 -3.54 -16.87 14.80
C GLU A 251 -3.47 -16.10 13.47
N HIS A 252 -4.62 -15.75 12.90
CA HIS A 252 -4.67 -14.97 11.67
C HIS A 252 -4.12 -13.56 11.89
N GLY A 253 -3.64 -12.92 10.82
CA GLY A 253 -3.18 -11.54 10.86
C GLY A 253 -4.34 -10.58 11.11
N LEU A 254 -4.04 -9.48 11.81
CA LEU A 254 -5.00 -8.41 12.07
C LEU A 254 -5.04 -7.45 10.89
N ASP A 255 -6.18 -6.79 10.71
CA ASP A 255 -6.38 -5.79 9.68
C ASP A 255 -5.82 -4.42 10.11
N VAL A 256 -5.34 -3.65 9.15
CA VAL A 256 -4.84 -2.29 9.35
C VAL A 256 -5.75 -1.32 8.59
N ARG A 257 -6.48 -0.48 9.33
CA ARG A 257 -7.25 0.62 8.74
C ARG A 257 -6.37 1.83 8.59
N THR A 258 -6.37 2.40 7.39
CA THR A 258 -5.58 3.60 7.06
C THR A 258 -6.44 4.85 7.09
N THR A 259 -5.80 6.01 7.13
CA THR A 259 -6.45 7.30 6.93
C THR A 259 -6.68 7.61 5.45
N LEU A 260 -6.15 6.83 4.54
CA LEU A 260 -6.34 7.04 3.10
C LEU A 260 -7.81 6.95 2.72
N ASP A 261 -8.24 7.83 1.85
CA ASP A 261 -9.50 7.75 1.14
C ASP A 261 -9.20 7.41 -0.32
N ILE A 262 -9.60 6.23 -0.77
CA ILE A 262 -9.22 5.75 -2.11
C ILE A 262 -9.87 6.58 -3.23
N ASP A 263 -11.00 7.20 -2.98
CA ASP A 263 -11.66 8.07 -3.95
C ASP A 263 -10.87 9.38 -4.10
N LEU A 264 -10.40 9.97 -2.98
CA LEU A 264 -9.50 11.12 -3.00
C LEU A 264 -8.15 10.77 -3.66
N GLN A 265 -7.63 9.59 -3.39
CA GLN A 265 -6.40 9.09 -3.98
C GLN A 265 -6.54 8.97 -5.52
N ASP A 266 -7.67 8.46 -6.02
CA ASP A 266 -7.94 8.36 -7.44
C ASP A 266 -8.09 9.73 -8.11
N ILE A 267 -8.82 10.65 -7.47
CA ILE A 267 -8.96 12.05 -7.93
C ILE A 267 -7.57 12.69 -8.07
N ALA A 268 -6.73 12.55 -7.05
CA ALA A 268 -5.39 13.14 -7.05
C ALA A 268 -4.46 12.49 -8.10
N ASP A 269 -4.50 11.16 -8.25
CA ASP A 269 -3.71 10.43 -9.24
C ASP A 269 -4.10 10.82 -10.67
N ARG A 270 -5.41 10.82 -10.97
CA ARG A 270 -5.93 11.22 -12.29
C ARG A 270 -5.61 12.68 -12.62
N ALA A 271 -5.78 13.59 -11.66
CA ALA A 271 -5.46 15.00 -11.86
C ALA A 271 -3.97 15.21 -12.14
N LEU A 272 -3.08 14.56 -11.38
CA LEU A 272 -1.63 14.67 -11.61
C LEU A 272 -1.26 14.06 -12.96
N ARG A 273 -1.69 12.84 -13.28
CA ARG A 273 -1.39 12.16 -14.57
C ARG A 273 -1.81 12.99 -15.76
N ARG A 274 -3.04 13.52 -15.75
CA ARG A 274 -3.57 14.34 -16.83
C ARG A 274 -2.68 15.56 -17.10
N ASN A 275 -2.35 16.30 -16.05
CA ASN A 275 -1.61 17.55 -16.20
C ASN A 275 -0.11 17.34 -16.53
N ILE A 276 0.54 16.27 -16.03
CA ILE A 276 1.94 15.99 -16.38
C ILE A 276 2.09 15.37 -17.78
N ALA A 277 1.04 14.75 -18.32
CA ALA A 277 1.08 14.15 -19.65
C ALA A 277 1.13 15.20 -20.78
N GLU A 278 0.70 16.44 -20.50
CA GLU A 278 0.68 17.55 -21.48
C GLU A 278 2.09 18.10 -21.77
N GLU A 279 3.09 17.80 -20.91
CA GLU A 279 4.45 18.31 -21.02
C GLU A 279 5.48 17.21 -21.29
N THR A 280 6.39 17.44 -22.22
CA THR A 280 7.27 16.38 -22.75
C THR A 280 8.39 15.97 -21.80
N ASP A 281 8.90 16.88 -20.99
CA ASP A 281 10.11 16.66 -20.19
C ASP A 281 9.81 16.66 -18.68
N ILE A 282 8.73 15.98 -18.28
CA ILE A 282 8.43 15.71 -16.87
C ILE A 282 9.01 14.36 -16.49
N VAL A 283 9.76 14.32 -15.38
CA VAL A 283 10.37 13.10 -14.85
C VAL A 283 9.55 12.47 -13.72
N GLY A 284 8.63 13.22 -13.14
CA GLY A 284 7.73 12.72 -12.09
C GLY A 284 7.05 13.85 -11.32
N GLY A 285 6.31 13.47 -10.28
CA GLY A 285 5.64 14.39 -9.38
C GLY A 285 5.00 13.68 -8.20
N CYS A 286 4.53 14.44 -7.23
CA CYS A 286 3.74 13.92 -6.12
C CYS A 286 2.62 14.87 -5.73
N VAL A 287 1.61 14.28 -5.09
CA VAL A 287 0.53 15.00 -4.40
C VAL A 287 0.42 14.41 -2.99
N ALA A 288 0.27 15.25 -1.98
CA ALA A 288 -0.15 14.84 -0.65
C ALA A 288 -1.34 15.70 -0.21
N ILE A 289 -2.39 15.08 0.30
CA ILE A 289 -3.59 15.74 0.80
C ILE A 289 -3.76 15.37 2.28
N LEU A 290 -3.80 16.40 3.13
CA LEU A 290 -3.98 16.27 4.57
C LEU A 290 -5.33 16.84 4.97
N GLU A 291 -6.02 16.17 5.87
CA GLU A 291 -7.17 16.74 6.57
C GLU A 291 -6.70 17.82 7.56
N VAL A 292 -7.35 18.96 7.55
CA VAL A 292 -6.86 20.12 8.33
C VAL A 292 -6.93 19.87 9.82
N GLU A 293 -8.03 19.36 10.31
CA GLU A 293 -8.31 19.20 11.74
C GLU A 293 -7.40 18.16 12.41
N THR A 294 -7.15 17.05 11.73
CA THR A 294 -6.50 15.86 12.31
C THR A 294 -5.05 15.66 11.87
N GLY A 295 -4.67 16.22 10.71
CA GLY A 295 -3.40 15.91 10.06
C GLY A 295 -3.38 14.55 9.34
N ALA A 296 -4.51 13.83 9.28
CA ALA A 296 -4.64 12.57 8.57
C ALA A 296 -4.28 12.74 7.09
N VAL A 297 -3.42 11.85 6.57
CA VAL A 297 -3.10 11.81 5.14
C VAL A 297 -4.22 11.10 4.42
N ARG A 298 -5.05 11.84 3.69
CA ARG A 298 -6.19 11.30 2.94
C ARG A 298 -5.81 10.78 1.56
N ALA A 299 -4.76 11.35 0.96
CA ALA A 299 -4.18 10.85 -0.29
C ALA A 299 -2.68 11.15 -0.37
N MET A 300 -1.92 10.25 -1.01
CA MET A 300 -0.50 10.43 -1.27
C MET A 300 -0.12 9.75 -2.58
N VAL A 301 -0.01 10.51 -3.65
CA VAL A 301 0.35 10.07 -5.01
C VAL A 301 1.83 10.32 -5.25
N ASN A 302 2.53 9.36 -5.85
CA ASN A 302 3.95 9.45 -6.14
C ASN A 302 4.26 8.86 -7.51
N LEU A 303 4.40 9.69 -8.53
CA LEU A 303 4.61 9.27 -9.91
C LEU A 303 6.05 9.52 -10.36
N LYS A 304 6.68 8.50 -10.92
CA LYS A 304 7.98 8.59 -11.59
C LYS A 304 7.87 8.01 -13.00
N LYS A 305 8.45 8.69 -13.97
CA LYS A 305 8.51 8.23 -15.36
C LYS A 305 9.52 7.07 -15.46
N ASP A 306 9.07 5.94 -16.01
CA ASP A 306 9.93 4.79 -16.28
C ASP A 306 10.65 4.91 -17.63
N LYS A 307 11.50 3.94 -17.95
CA LYS A 307 12.27 3.91 -19.21
C LYS A 307 11.40 3.84 -20.46
N ASN A 308 10.16 3.38 -20.31
CA ASN A 308 9.18 3.25 -21.40
C ASN A 308 8.29 4.50 -21.53
N GLY A 309 8.52 5.52 -20.69
CA GLY A 309 7.72 6.75 -20.69
C GLY A 309 6.47 6.70 -19.82
N ASN A 310 6.18 5.58 -19.15
CA ASN A 310 5.00 5.42 -18.29
C ASN A 310 5.26 5.98 -16.89
N PHE A 311 4.26 6.63 -16.30
CA PHE A 311 4.31 7.08 -14.92
C PHE A 311 3.87 5.98 -13.97
N ARG A 312 4.75 5.60 -13.02
CA ARG A 312 4.50 4.54 -12.03
C ARG A 312 4.91 4.98 -10.63
N GLU A 313 4.25 4.45 -9.63
CA GLU A 313 4.64 4.65 -8.23
C GLU A 313 5.84 3.75 -7.86
N THR A 314 7.06 4.28 -8.00
CA THR A 314 8.30 3.56 -7.71
C THR A 314 9.12 4.16 -6.58
N PHE A 315 8.87 5.41 -6.22
CA PHE A 315 9.56 6.14 -5.15
C PHE A 315 8.58 7.07 -4.44
N ASN A 316 8.65 7.16 -3.11
CA ASN A 316 7.82 8.10 -2.35
C ASN A 316 8.49 9.49 -2.32
N TYR A 317 8.09 10.36 -3.23
CA TYR A 317 8.61 11.73 -3.30
C TYR A 317 8.12 12.59 -2.14
N ALA A 318 6.90 12.36 -1.66
CA ALA A 318 6.30 13.20 -0.63
C ALA A 318 7.06 13.14 0.70
N THR A 319 7.64 11.97 1.04
CA THR A 319 8.36 11.76 2.30
C THR A 319 9.85 11.54 2.11
N GLY A 320 10.29 11.00 0.98
CA GLY A 320 11.64 10.48 0.75
C GLY A 320 12.58 11.42 0.00
N ARG A 321 12.10 12.57 -0.51
CA ARG A 321 12.93 13.51 -1.27
C ARG A 321 12.96 14.90 -0.64
N PRO A 322 13.87 15.15 0.34
CA PRO A 322 14.10 16.50 0.83
C PRO A 322 14.80 17.33 -0.25
N ALA A 323 14.24 18.49 -0.55
CA ALA A 323 14.78 19.41 -1.55
C ALA A 323 14.57 20.85 -1.08
N GLU A 324 15.21 21.79 -1.77
CA GLU A 324 14.99 23.20 -1.55
C GLU A 324 13.54 23.55 -1.90
N PRO A 325 12.71 23.98 -0.94
CA PRO A 325 11.29 24.23 -1.18
C PRO A 325 11.02 25.44 -2.08
N GLY A 326 11.99 26.35 -2.19
CA GLY A 326 11.86 27.59 -2.94
C GLY A 326 10.78 28.51 -2.36
N SER A 327 10.12 29.27 -3.23
CA SER A 327 9.20 30.36 -2.82
C SER A 327 7.99 29.94 -2.01
N VAL A 328 7.65 28.67 -1.88
CA VAL A 328 6.62 28.23 -0.92
C VAL A 328 7.07 28.46 0.54
N PHE A 329 8.38 28.50 0.78
CA PHE A 329 8.94 28.77 2.10
C PHE A 329 8.78 30.23 2.54
N LYS A 330 8.46 31.15 1.62
CA LYS A 330 8.16 32.56 1.98
C LYS A 330 6.95 32.69 2.89
N ALA A 331 6.03 31.73 2.90
CA ALA A 331 4.95 31.71 3.89
C ALA A 331 5.50 31.43 5.29
N VAL A 332 6.49 30.54 5.43
CA VAL A 332 7.19 30.27 6.71
C VAL A 332 7.88 31.56 7.20
N THR A 333 8.60 32.21 6.31
CA THR A 333 9.28 33.49 6.59
C THR A 333 8.30 34.58 6.99
N LEU A 334 7.18 34.73 6.28
CA LEU A 334 6.15 35.71 6.60
C LEU A 334 5.48 35.42 7.94
N THR A 335 5.23 34.12 8.25
CA THR A 335 4.72 33.72 9.57
C THR A 335 5.64 34.20 10.68
N THR A 336 6.95 33.96 10.55
CA THR A 336 7.96 34.38 11.53
C THR A 336 7.98 35.88 11.72
N LEU A 337 7.99 36.64 10.63
CA LEU A 337 8.01 38.11 10.65
C LEU A 337 6.75 38.72 11.29
N LEU A 338 5.58 38.17 10.93
CA LEU A 338 4.28 38.65 11.49
C LEU A 338 4.15 38.30 12.98
N GLU A 339 4.46 37.04 13.34
CA GLU A 339 4.33 36.57 14.73
C GLU A 339 5.30 37.26 15.68
N ASP A 340 6.53 37.57 15.21
CA ASP A 340 7.48 38.37 15.97
C ASP A 340 7.19 39.89 15.97
N GLY A 341 6.08 40.31 15.33
CA GLY A 341 5.67 41.71 15.25
C GLY A 341 6.66 42.60 14.50
N LYS A 342 7.46 42.02 13.59
CA LYS A 342 8.49 42.73 12.83
C LYS A 342 7.91 43.49 11.64
N VAL A 343 6.81 42.98 11.07
CA VAL A 343 6.15 43.60 9.92
C VAL A 343 4.63 43.45 9.98
N GLN A 344 3.95 44.32 9.26
CA GLN A 344 2.54 44.20 8.88
C GLN A 344 2.44 44.02 7.35
N LEU A 345 1.34 43.50 6.84
CA LEU A 345 1.18 43.28 5.39
C LEU A 345 1.21 44.55 4.57
N GLU A 346 0.78 45.67 5.16
CA GLU A 346 0.67 46.99 4.56
C GLU A 346 1.97 47.78 4.61
N ASP A 347 2.97 47.31 5.39
CA ASP A 347 4.27 48.00 5.52
C ASP A 347 4.96 48.07 4.15
N ARG A 348 5.58 49.23 3.87
CA ARG A 348 6.18 49.52 2.58
C ARG A 348 7.71 49.49 2.63
N LEU A 349 8.30 48.83 1.66
CA LEU A 349 9.75 48.81 1.46
C LEU A 349 10.11 49.59 0.19
N LYS A 350 11.27 50.27 0.21
CA LYS A 350 11.87 50.82 -1.00
C LYS A 350 12.29 49.65 -1.93
N THR A 351 11.95 49.79 -3.18
CA THR A 351 12.15 48.72 -4.16
C THR A 351 13.60 48.61 -4.66
N ASN A 352 14.36 49.72 -4.66
CA ASN A 352 15.73 49.80 -5.13
C ASN A 352 15.99 49.01 -6.45
N HIS A 353 14.99 49.04 -7.35
CA HIS A 353 15.01 48.28 -8.60
C HIS A 353 15.29 46.73 -8.43
N GLY A 354 14.97 46.21 -7.27
CA GLY A 354 15.21 44.80 -6.90
C GLY A 354 16.69 44.46 -6.62
N ILE A 355 17.54 45.50 -6.40
CA ILE A 355 18.97 45.35 -6.18
C ILE A 355 19.28 45.40 -4.69
N MET A 356 20.00 44.39 -4.20
CA MET A 356 20.61 44.38 -2.88
C MET A 356 22.05 44.86 -2.97
N SER A 357 22.29 46.16 -2.84
CA SER A 357 23.63 46.76 -2.99
C SER A 357 24.63 46.29 -1.94
N ASP A 358 24.12 45.85 -0.78
CA ASP A 358 24.88 45.31 0.33
C ASP A 358 25.09 43.77 0.23
N MET A 359 24.51 43.11 -0.78
CA MET A 359 24.66 41.69 -1.13
C MET A 359 24.76 41.55 -2.66
N PRO A 360 25.83 42.02 -3.30
CA PRO A 360 25.92 42.19 -4.75
C PRO A 360 25.94 40.87 -5.53
N GLU A 361 26.17 39.72 -4.88
CA GLU A 361 26.14 38.41 -5.52
C GLU A 361 24.71 38.00 -5.96
N PHE A 362 23.67 38.59 -5.35
CA PHE A 362 22.33 38.35 -5.78
C PHE A 362 21.97 39.13 -7.03
N LYS A 363 21.48 38.43 -8.04
CA LYS A 363 20.96 39.07 -9.26
C LYS A 363 19.74 39.94 -8.91
N PRO A 364 19.57 41.10 -9.61
CA PRO A 364 18.40 41.92 -9.45
C PRO A 364 17.07 41.14 -9.61
N ASP A 365 16.09 41.47 -8.77
CA ASP A 365 14.77 40.84 -8.82
C ASP A 365 13.89 41.51 -9.90
N THR A 366 13.74 40.81 -11.03
CA THR A 366 12.98 41.33 -12.18
C THR A 366 11.47 41.49 -11.91
N TYR A 367 10.92 40.81 -10.89
CA TYR A 367 9.54 41.03 -10.49
C TYR A 367 9.35 42.44 -9.90
N ILE A 368 10.32 42.95 -9.16
CA ILE A 368 10.31 44.33 -8.63
C ILE A 368 10.35 45.36 -9.76
N THR A 369 11.25 45.21 -10.73
CA THR A 369 11.31 46.17 -11.84
C THR A 369 10.05 46.18 -12.70
N SER A 370 9.39 45.02 -12.80
CA SER A 370 8.10 44.90 -13.47
C SER A 370 6.98 45.53 -12.65
N TYR A 371 6.99 45.37 -11.33
CA TYR A 371 6.03 46.00 -10.40
C TYR A 371 6.15 47.50 -10.41
N GLU A 372 7.38 48.07 -10.30
CA GLU A 372 7.66 49.50 -10.37
C GLU A 372 7.10 50.15 -11.64
N ARG A 373 7.36 49.47 -12.78
CA ARG A 373 6.92 49.96 -14.09
C ARG A 373 5.40 49.98 -14.21
N LYS A 374 4.73 48.91 -13.71
CA LYS A 374 3.28 48.76 -13.76
C LYS A 374 2.57 49.76 -12.84
N ASN A 375 3.10 50.00 -11.64
CA ASN A 375 2.45 50.76 -10.61
C ASN A 375 3.02 52.19 -10.47
N GLN A 376 4.05 52.53 -11.25
CA GLN A 376 4.73 53.84 -11.23
C GLN A 376 5.14 54.28 -9.81
N THR A 377 5.79 53.36 -9.07
CA THR A 377 6.15 53.56 -7.66
C THR A 377 7.55 53.00 -7.40
N SER A 378 8.25 53.58 -6.41
CA SER A 378 9.55 53.10 -5.89
C SER A 378 9.40 52.37 -4.54
N GLU A 379 8.17 52.08 -4.14
CA GLU A 379 7.86 51.35 -2.92
C GLU A 379 6.91 50.19 -3.19
N ILE A 380 7.02 49.11 -2.38
CA ILE A 380 6.18 47.97 -2.48
C ILE A 380 5.66 47.55 -1.10
N PRO A 381 4.35 47.32 -0.90
CA PRO A 381 3.82 46.73 0.32
C PRO A 381 4.28 45.28 0.47
N VAL A 382 4.46 44.78 1.70
CA VAL A 382 4.85 43.39 1.98
C VAL A 382 3.90 42.42 1.30
N ILE A 383 2.58 42.65 1.36
CA ILE A 383 1.57 41.82 0.72
C ILE A 383 1.77 41.70 -0.79
N ASP A 384 2.10 42.79 -1.47
CA ASP A 384 2.36 42.78 -2.91
C ASP A 384 3.66 42.04 -3.23
N GLY A 385 4.71 42.23 -2.40
CA GLY A 385 5.94 41.46 -2.49
C GLY A 385 5.71 39.97 -2.32
N PHE A 386 4.81 39.57 -1.43
CA PHE A 386 4.41 38.16 -1.26
C PHE A 386 3.60 37.64 -2.45
N LYS A 387 2.64 38.44 -2.93
CA LYS A 387 1.75 38.13 -4.07
C LYS A 387 2.51 37.88 -5.36
N ILE A 388 3.52 38.73 -5.68
CA ILE A 388 4.38 38.56 -6.86
C ILE A 388 5.56 37.62 -6.59
N SER A 389 5.67 37.11 -5.36
CA SER A 389 6.75 36.17 -4.95
C SER A 389 8.16 36.78 -5.07
N SER A 390 8.33 38.09 -4.71
CA SER A 390 9.62 38.76 -4.78
C SER A 390 10.67 38.17 -3.86
N ASN A 391 11.83 37.84 -4.41
CA ASN A 391 13.01 37.39 -3.63
C ASN A 391 13.65 38.56 -2.89
N TYR A 392 13.68 39.74 -3.53
CA TYR A 392 14.23 40.96 -2.95
C TYR A 392 13.54 41.30 -1.62
N VAL A 393 12.18 41.36 -1.62
CA VAL A 393 11.41 41.72 -0.44
C VAL A 393 11.72 40.82 0.75
N PHE A 394 11.69 39.50 0.54
CA PHE A 394 11.89 38.53 1.65
C PHE A 394 13.32 38.49 2.15
N ARG A 395 14.32 38.56 1.24
CA ARG A 395 15.73 38.68 1.64
C ARG A 395 15.98 39.97 2.43
N ARG A 396 15.42 41.06 2.00
CA ARG A 396 15.56 42.38 2.65
C ARG A 396 14.96 42.37 4.03
N LEU A 397 13.71 41.92 4.17
CA LEU A 397 13.02 41.84 5.46
C LEU A 397 13.78 40.98 6.47
N VAL A 398 14.19 39.77 6.08
CA VAL A 398 14.92 38.89 7.00
C VAL A 398 16.28 39.46 7.36
N LYS A 399 17.01 40.04 6.41
CA LYS A 399 18.27 40.69 6.70
C LYS A 399 18.11 41.87 7.66
N ASP A 400 17.11 42.72 7.44
CA ASP A 400 16.88 43.90 8.27
C ASP A 400 16.44 43.60 9.69
N HIS A 401 15.72 42.49 9.89
CA HIS A 401 15.13 42.14 11.19
C HIS A 401 15.86 41.04 11.97
N TYR A 402 16.66 40.21 11.28
CA TYR A 402 17.38 39.07 11.88
C TYR A 402 18.86 39.01 11.48
N GLY A 403 19.36 40.06 10.78
CA GLY A 403 20.79 40.05 10.35
C GLY A 403 21.75 40.06 11.52
N ASP A 404 21.41 40.75 12.62
CA ASP A 404 22.22 40.83 13.86
C ASP A 404 21.98 39.64 14.79
N ASP A 405 20.90 38.87 14.58
CA ASP A 405 20.52 37.71 15.40
C ASP A 405 19.89 36.61 14.51
N PRO A 406 20.69 35.96 13.65
CA PRO A 406 20.18 34.94 12.72
C PRO A 406 19.72 33.66 13.45
N GLU A 407 20.26 33.36 14.62
CA GLU A 407 19.86 32.19 15.44
C GLU A 407 18.38 32.26 15.75
N ARG A 408 17.85 33.40 16.12
CA ARG A 408 16.42 33.60 16.40
C ARG A 408 15.52 33.21 15.24
N PHE A 409 15.90 33.51 14.00
CA PHE A 409 15.15 33.11 12.82
C PHE A 409 15.19 31.60 12.63
N ILE A 410 16.36 30.99 12.77
CA ILE A 410 16.56 29.55 12.62
C ILE A 410 15.85 28.78 13.74
N ASP A 411 15.87 29.27 14.98
CA ASP A 411 15.15 28.67 16.11
C ASP A 411 13.63 28.61 15.85
N ARG A 412 13.06 29.64 15.19
CA ARG A 412 11.66 29.59 14.75
C ARG A 412 11.41 28.47 13.76
N LEU A 413 12.34 28.23 12.82
CA LEU A 413 12.21 27.12 11.87
C LEU A 413 12.23 25.76 12.57
N HIS A 414 13.09 25.59 13.57
CA HIS A 414 13.12 24.40 14.41
C HIS A 414 11.82 24.25 15.23
N ALA A 415 11.32 25.34 15.81
CA ALA A 415 10.02 25.34 16.48
C ALA A 415 8.85 24.96 15.56
N TYR A 416 8.97 25.21 14.26
CA TYR A 416 8.02 24.75 13.24
C TYR A 416 8.29 23.32 12.74
N ASN A 417 9.13 22.54 13.43
CA ASN A 417 9.47 21.16 13.14
C ASN A 417 10.18 20.94 11.77
N PHE A 418 10.86 21.94 11.22
CA PHE A 418 11.64 21.75 10.00
C PHE A 418 13.01 21.15 10.23
N GLY A 419 13.50 21.05 11.47
CA GLY A 419 14.81 20.46 11.81
C GLY A 419 14.78 18.94 11.99
N GLU A 420 13.62 18.34 12.16
CA GLU A 420 13.46 16.95 12.56
C GLU A 420 12.69 16.15 11.49
N ALA A 421 13.04 14.87 11.34
CA ALA A 421 12.21 13.95 10.57
C ALA A 421 10.97 13.56 11.36
N TYR A 422 9.80 13.48 10.70
CA TYR A 422 8.64 12.92 11.35
C TYR A 422 8.81 11.41 11.54
N GLU A 423 8.45 10.91 12.69
CA GLU A 423 8.16 9.50 12.84
C GLU A 423 6.85 9.21 12.09
N PHE A 424 6.94 8.48 11.00
CA PHE A 424 5.83 8.24 10.09
C PHE A 424 5.52 6.73 9.97
N ASP A 425 4.28 6.39 9.64
CA ASP A 425 3.76 5.01 9.62
C ASP A 425 4.22 4.16 8.43
N LEU A 426 5.28 4.57 7.77
CA LEU A 426 5.85 3.86 6.62
C LEU A 426 7.24 3.31 6.95
N THR A 427 7.64 2.20 6.30
CA THR A 427 9.01 1.68 6.42
C THR A 427 10.03 2.59 5.79
N GLU A 428 11.20 2.70 6.43
CA GLU A 428 12.37 3.32 5.82
C GLU A 428 12.91 2.46 4.64
N PRO A 429 13.49 3.10 3.59
CA PRO A 429 13.88 4.51 3.52
C PRO A 429 12.77 5.46 3.03
N GLY A 430 11.56 5.32 3.55
CA GLY A 430 10.40 6.12 3.10
C GLY A 430 10.35 7.55 3.64
N VAL A 431 11.08 7.88 4.72
CA VAL A 431 11.09 9.22 5.34
C VAL A 431 12.51 9.75 5.40
N ALA A 432 12.72 10.89 4.78
CA ALA A 432 14.06 11.51 4.72
C ALA A 432 14.21 12.60 5.79
N ARG A 433 15.44 12.77 6.27
CA ARG A 433 15.79 13.78 7.26
C ARG A 433 15.90 15.15 6.59
N PRO A 434 15.22 16.17 7.11
CA PRO A 434 15.39 17.54 6.63
C PRO A 434 16.75 18.13 7.02
N MET A 435 17.09 19.25 6.41
CA MET A 435 18.32 19.98 6.72
C MET A 435 17.99 21.47 6.76
N ILE A 436 18.27 22.09 7.90
CA ILE A 436 18.27 23.54 8.07
C ILE A 436 19.71 23.96 8.39
N PRO A 437 20.26 25.02 7.78
CA PRO A 437 21.61 25.50 8.06
C PRO A 437 21.75 25.97 9.50
N ASP A 438 22.88 25.70 10.12
CA ASP A 438 23.23 26.07 11.49
C ASP A 438 23.98 27.40 11.51
N PRO A 439 23.45 28.49 12.14
CA PRO A 439 24.12 29.77 12.23
C PRO A 439 25.44 29.73 13.00
N THR A 440 25.63 28.76 13.90
CA THR A 440 26.87 28.61 14.68
C THR A 440 28.00 27.97 13.88
N SER A 441 27.69 27.42 12.70
CA SER A 441 28.68 26.80 11.83
C SER A 441 29.68 27.82 11.29
N SER A 442 30.97 27.46 11.28
CA SER A 442 32.02 28.26 10.67
C SER A 442 31.85 28.52 9.15
N ARG A 443 30.94 27.80 8.51
CA ARG A 443 30.58 27.97 7.09
C ARG A 443 29.41 28.91 6.88
N TRP A 444 28.72 29.33 7.94
CA TRP A 444 27.58 30.21 7.86
C TRP A 444 27.95 31.60 7.38
N THR A 445 27.14 32.16 6.54
CA THR A 445 27.25 33.51 6.02
C THR A 445 25.89 34.20 6.00
N MET A 446 25.88 35.52 5.88
CA MET A 446 24.64 36.29 5.73
C MET A 446 23.87 35.93 4.44
N TYR A 447 24.56 35.37 3.45
CA TYR A 447 23.92 34.82 2.25
C TYR A 447 23.07 33.60 2.55
N ASP A 448 23.46 32.78 3.52
CA ASP A 448 22.66 31.63 3.95
C ASP A 448 21.35 32.06 4.57
N LEU A 449 21.38 33.06 5.48
CA LEU A 449 20.17 33.64 6.05
C LEU A 449 19.21 34.16 4.96
N ALA A 450 19.73 34.95 4.03
CA ALA A 450 18.96 35.53 2.94
C ALA A 450 18.41 34.45 1.96
N ASN A 451 19.13 33.33 1.80
CA ASN A 451 18.67 32.20 0.98
C ASN A 451 17.63 31.38 1.70
N VAL A 452 17.78 31.09 2.99
CA VAL A 452 16.77 30.38 3.79
C VAL A 452 15.45 31.14 3.79
N ALA A 453 15.50 32.48 3.84
CA ALA A 453 14.30 33.34 3.77
C ALA A 453 13.42 33.09 2.54
N ILE A 454 13.98 32.58 1.46
CA ILE A 454 13.26 32.29 0.20
C ILE A 454 13.21 30.80 -0.14
N GLY A 455 13.62 29.94 0.80
CA GLY A 455 13.59 28.48 0.67
C GLY A 455 14.74 27.86 -0.11
N TYR A 456 15.92 28.48 -0.08
CA TYR A 456 17.18 27.91 -0.55
C TYR A 456 18.10 27.62 0.65
N SER A 457 19.20 26.94 0.43
CA SER A 457 20.13 26.48 1.47
C SER A 457 19.50 25.56 2.55
N SER A 458 18.21 25.26 2.47
CA SER A 458 17.49 24.33 3.33
C SER A 458 16.89 23.19 2.51
N ARG A 459 16.76 22.00 3.08
CA ARG A 459 16.14 20.84 2.41
C ARG A 459 15.03 20.27 3.30
N VAL A 460 13.82 20.27 2.78
CA VAL A 460 12.64 19.76 3.47
C VAL A 460 11.80 18.91 2.52
N THR A 461 11.05 17.97 3.07
CA THR A 461 10.18 17.11 2.24
C THR A 461 8.89 17.85 1.88
N PRO A 462 8.22 17.48 0.76
CA PRO A 462 6.91 18.01 0.45
C PRO A 462 5.89 17.85 1.58
N LEU A 463 5.90 16.71 2.29
CA LEU A 463 5.00 16.49 3.42
C LEU A 463 5.24 17.48 4.56
N GLN A 464 6.48 17.83 4.89
CA GLN A 464 6.77 18.85 5.91
C GLN A 464 6.24 20.23 5.51
N VAL A 465 6.41 20.60 4.23
CA VAL A 465 5.82 21.87 3.73
C VAL A 465 4.30 21.83 3.84
N ALA A 466 3.66 20.73 3.42
CA ALA A 466 2.20 20.58 3.54
C ALA A 466 1.73 20.66 4.99
N THR A 467 2.46 20.03 5.93
CA THR A 467 2.15 20.05 7.37
C THR A 467 2.19 21.47 7.94
N PHE A 468 3.14 22.30 7.49
CA PHE A 468 3.21 23.72 7.91
C PHE A 468 2.01 24.51 7.39
N TYR A 469 1.64 24.33 6.12
CA TYR A 469 0.45 24.99 5.55
C TYR A 469 -0.84 24.49 6.20
N ASN A 470 -0.87 23.19 6.58
CA ASN A 470 -1.97 22.63 7.35
C ASN A 470 -2.14 23.32 8.71
N ALA A 471 -1.02 23.64 9.38
CA ALA A 471 -1.06 24.37 10.63
C ALA A 471 -1.61 25.80 10.46
N ILE A 472 -1.26 26.51 9.38
CA ILE A 472 -1.88 27.81 9.07
C ILE A 472 -3.39 27.66 8.89
N ALA A 473 -3.83 26.65 8.12
CA ALA A 473 -5.24 26.34 7.89
C ALA A 473 -6.00 25.94 9.17
N ASN A 474 -5.28 25.45 10.18
CA ASN A 474 -5.79 24.98 11.46
C ASN A 474 -5.53 25.99 12.61
N ASP A 475 -5.69 27.27 12.31
CA ASP A 475 -5.55 28.38 13.26
C ASP A 475 -4.19 28.41 14.01
N GLY A 476 -3.13 27.95 13.37
CA GLY A 476 -1.78 27.86 13.92
C GLY A 476 -1.44 26.54 14.61
N LYS A 477 -2.37 25.63 14.76
CA LYS A 477 -2.17 24.34 15.41
C LYS A 477 -1.60 23.31 14.44
N MET A 478 -0.39 22.81 14.69
CA MET A 478 0.29 21.84 13.84
C MET A 478 0.02 20.42 14.30
N MET A 479 -0.62 19.63 13.44
CA MET A 479 -0.90 18.22 13.66
C MET A 479 0.20 17.34 13.05
N LYS A 480 0.54 16.24 13.72
CA LYS A 480 1.45 15.20 13.16
C LYS A 480 0.75 14.49 11.99
N PRO A 481 1.32 14.46 10.78
CA PRO A 481 0.75 13.66 9.71
C PRO A 481 0.85 12.17 10.04
N TYR A 482 -0.18 11.39 9.74
CA TYR A 482 -0.24 9.95 9.97
C TYR A 482 -1.08 9.25 8.89
N VAL A 483 -0.87 7.94 8.71
CA VAL A 483 -1.52 7.13 7.67
C VAL A 483 -2.31 5.97 8.24
N VAL A 484 -2.02 5.53 9.46
CA VAL A 484 -2.71 4.40 10.09
C VAL A 484 -3.66 4.92 11.17
N GLU A 485 -4.92 4.53 11.07
CA GLU A 485 -6.02 4.95 11.95
C GLU A 485 -6.31 3.94 13.05
N SER A 486 -6.37 2.65 12.69
CA SER A 486 -6.62 1.59 13.67
C SER A 486 -6.08 0.22 13.24
N ILE A 487 -5.97 -0.66 14.23
CA ILE A 487 -5.74 -2.09 14.05
C ILE A 487 -7.02 -2.80 14.44
N GLU A 488 -7.51 -3.68 13.58
CA GLU A 488 -8.81 -4.32 13.70
C GLU A 488 -8.70 -5.84 13.62
N ASP A 489 -9.62 -6.51 14.30
CA ASP A 489 -9.85 -7.94 14.15
C ASP A 489 -11.29 -8.15 13.63
N ASN A 490 -11.40 -8.51 12.35
CA ASN A 490 -12.69 -8.72 11.69
C ASN A 490 -13.69 -7.56 11.91
N GLY A 491 -13.23 -6.30 11.78
CA GLY A 491 -14.03 -5.08 11.96
C GLY A 491 -14.17 -4.61 13.41
N LYS A 492 -13.62 -5.35 14.39
CA LYS A 492 -13.52 -4.89 15.78
C LYS A 492 -12.22 -4.14 15.99
N VAL A 493 -12.32 -2.87 16.35
CA VAL A 493 -11.14 -2.06 16.69
C VAL A 493 -10.48 -2.59 17.97
N LEU A 494 -9.21 -2.99 17.86
CA LEU A 494 -8.37 -3.41 18.98
C LEU A 494 -7.47 -2.28 19.47
N GLN A 495 -6.98 -1.46 18.54
CA GLN A 495 -6.13 -0.30 18.84
C GLN A 495 -6.50 0.84 17.90
N GLU A 496 -6.69 2.03 18.44
CA GLU A 496 -6.97 3.27 17.70
C GLU A 496 -5.76 4.22 17.85
N PHE A 497 -5.35 4.86 16.74
CA PHE A 497 -4.32 5.89 16.71
C PHE A 497 -4.97 7.26 16.59
N LYS A 498 -4.93 8.01 17.67
CA LYS A 498 -5.53 9.34 17.73
C LYS A 498 -4.62 10.40 17.10
N PRO A 499 -5.19 11.47 16.53
CA PRO A 499 -4.41 12.60 16.05
C PRO A 499 -3.49 13.18 17.13
N VAL A 500 -2.24 13.45 16.78
CA VAL A 500 -1.21 13.97 17.68
C VAL A 500 -0.86 15.41 17.30
N ILE A 501 -0.78 16.28 18.29
CA ILE A 501 -0.35 17.66 18.11
C ILE A 501 1.18 17.70 18.15
N LEU A 502 1.82 18.16 17.06
CA LEU A 502 3.27 18.41 17.01
C LEU A 502 3.64 19.73 17.68
N ASN A 503 2.87 20.77 17.40
CA ASN A 503 3.03 22.08 18.00
C ASN A 503 1.64 22.71 18.22
N GLY A 504 1.37 23.12 19.45
CA GLY A 504 0.07 23.67 19.83
C GLY A 504 -0.25 25.02 19.16
N ALA A 505 0.78 25.79 18.80
CA ALA A 505 0.64 27.07 18.09
C ALA A 505 1.95 27.48 17.43
N ILE A 506 2.07 27.26 16.11
CA ILE A 506 3.17 27.83 15.32
C ILE A 506 3.06 29.37 15.23
N CYS A 507 1.86 29.87 15.33
CA CYS A 507 1.52 31.30 15.38
C CYS A 507 0.16 31.50 16.04
N SER A 508 -0.15 32.74 16.40
CA SER A 508 -1.46 33.12 16.87
C SER A 508 -2.52 32.99 15.77
N LYS A 509 -3.79 32.84 16.16
CA LYS A 509 -4.91 32.83 15.22
C LYS A 509 -4.95 34.11 14.36
N ALA A 510 -4.66 35.26 14.95
CA ALA A 510 -4.62 36.53 14.22
C ALA A 510 -3.57 36.54 13.11
N THR A 511 -2.39 35.93 13.38
CA THR A 511 -1.35 35.76 12.37
C THR A 511 -1.79 34.72 11.30
N ALA A 512 -2.44 33.64 11.67
CA ALA A 512 -2.97 32.62 10.73
C ALA A 512 -4.03 33.24 9.80
N ASP A 513 -4.97 34.06 10.34
CA ASP A 513 -5.98 34.78 9.55
C ASP A 513 -5.32 35.77 8.57
N THR A 514 -4.28 36.51 9.02
CA THR A 514 -3.49 37.42 8.19
C THR A 514 -2.77 36.68 7.06
N LEU A 515 -2.16 35.54 7.35
CA LEU A 515 -1.51 34.67 6.34
C LEU A 515 -2.53 34.14 5.35
N THR A 516 -3.68 33.70 5.81
CA THR A 516 -4.78 33.22 4.95
C THR A 516 -5.20 34.30 3.97
N ARG A 517 -5.33 35.58 4.43
CA ARG A 517 -5.58 36.72 3.56
C ARG A 517 -4.49 36.90 2.50
N ALA A 518 -3.22 36.83 2.90
CA ALA A 518 -2.09 36.93 1.98
C ALA A 518 -2.06 35.82 0.96
N LEU A 519 -2.30 34.55 1.38
CA LEU A 519 -2.33 33.37 0.53
C LEU A 519 -3.51 33.42 -0.47
N LYS A 520 -4.68 33.95 -0.09
CA LYS A 520 -5.79 34.18 -1.03
C LYS A 520 -5.40 35.17 -2.11
N MET A 521 -4.68 36.25 -1.77
CA MET A 521 -4.25 37.24 -2.76
C MET A 521 -3.30 36.62 -3.81
N VAL A 522 -2.47 35.65 -3.45
CA VAL A 522 -1.63 34.91 -4.41
C VAL A 522 -2.45 34.19 -5.47
N THR A 523 -3.58 33.59 -5.08
CA THR A 523 -4.44 32.80 -5.99
C THR A 523 -5.41 33.67 -6.78
N LEU A 524 -5.82 34.83 -6.23
CA LEU A 524 -6.75 35.72 -6.89
C LEU A 524 -6.07 36.68 -7.85
N GLU A 525 -4.91 37.24 -7.48
CA GLU A 525 -4.25 38.33 -8.20
C GLU A 525 -2.75 38.10 -8.46
N GLY A 526 -2.16 37.05 -7.85
CA GLY A 526 -0.73 36.80 -7.86
C GLY A 526 -0.28 35.73 -8.83
N THR A 527 0.82 35.05 -8.44
CA THR A 527 1.49 34.04 -9.25
C THR A 527 0.68 32.77 -9.52
N ALA A 528 -0.43 32.57 -8.79
CA ALA A 528 -1.35 31.46 -8.96
C ALA A 528 -2.73 31.88 -9.48
N SER A 529 -2.82 32.94 -10.24
CA SER A 529 -4.09 33.49 -10.75
C SER A 529 -4.93 32.52 -11.61
N ARG A 530 -4.36 31.39 -12.06
CA ARG A 530 -5.11 30.29 -12.69
C ARG A 530 -6.15 29.65 -11.77
N LEU A 531 -5.98 29.76 -10.44
CA LEU A 531 -6.92 29.29 -9.42
C LEU A 531 -8.07 30.27 -9.17
N LYS A 532 -8.05 31.47 -9.75
CA LYS A 532 -9.11 32.49 -9.57
C LYS A 532 -10.50 31.94 -9.92
N ASN A 533 -10.58 31.01 -10.88
CA ASN A 533 -11.82 30.41 -11.36
C ASN A 533 -12.06 29.01 -10.77
N ALA A 534 -11.40 28.64 -9.66
CA ALA A 534 -11.72 27.42 -8.94
C ALA A 534 -13.14 27.50 -8.33
N LYS A 535 -13.78 26.34 -8.12
CA LYS A 535 -15.15 26.25 -7.58
C LYS A 535 -15.26 26.81 -6.16
N CYS A 536 -14.21 26.70 -5.37
CA CYS A 536 -14.09 27.35 -4.06
C CYS A 536 -12.88 28.30 -4.02
N ILE A 537 -12.85 29.18 -3.05
CA ILE A 537 -11.67 30.04 -2.82
C ILE A 537 -10.53 29.17 -2.29
N VAL A 538 -9.36 29.28 -2.91
CA VAL A 538 -8.14 28.60 -2.51
C VAL A 538 -7.19 29.63 -1.87
N ALA A 539 -6.55 29.26 -0.76
CA ALA A 539 -5.43 29.97 -0.19
C ALA A 539 -4.15 29.16 -0.45
N GLY A 540 -3.13 29.74 -1.09
CA GLY A 540 -1.94 28.96 -1.41
C GLY A 540 -0.80 29.76 -2.02
N LYS A 541 0.33 29.10 -2.24
CA LYS A 541 1.57 29.69 -2.72
C LYS A 541 2.24 28.84 -3.78
N THR A 542 2.76 29.48 -4.81
CA THR A 542 3.64 28.89 -5.82
C THR A 542 5.09 28.87 -5.36
N GLY A 543 5.80 27.82 -5.76
CA GLY A 543 7.25 27.72 -5.67
C GLY A 543 7.85 27.18 -6.95
N THR A 544 9.07 27.59 -7.25
CA THR A 544 9.88 27.00 -8.30
C THR A 544 11.32 27.06 -7.82
N SER A 545 11.89 25.91 -7.52
CA SER A 545 13.29 25.81 -7.13
C SER A 545 14.07 25.04 -8.20
N ARG A 546 15.39 25.28 -8.25
CA ARG A 546 16.29 24.52 -9.10
C ARG A 546 16.67 23.23 -8.40
N ILE A 547 16.90 22.19 -9.17
CA ILE A 547 17.38 20.90 -8.66
C ILE A 547 18.87 20.79 -8.92
N HIS A 548 19.66 20.38 -7.91
CA HIS A 548 21.06 20.05 -8.08
C HIS A 548 21.22 18.93 -9.12
N LEU A 549 22.08 19.15 -10.09
CA LEU A 549 22.44 18.17 -11.10
C LEU A 549 23.57 17.28 -10.59
N ASP A 550 23.54 16.00 -10.94
CA ASP A 550 24.69 15.12 -10.69
C ASP A 550 25.86 15.44 -11.63
N ASP A 551 27.04 14.86 -11.39
CA ASP A 551 28.27 15.15 -12.15
C ASP A 551 28.14 14.81 -13.64
N ASN A 552 27.40 13.76 -13.98
CA ASN A 552 27.16 13.37 -15.36
C ASN A 552 26.21 14.37 -16.05
N GLU A 553 25.19 14.82 -15.35
CA GLU A 553 24.22 15.81 -15.86
C GLU A 553 24.85 17.19 -16.04
N ARG A 554 25.74 17.59 -15.14
CA ARG A 554 26.49 18.86 -15.26
C ARG A 554 27.42 18.92 -16.47
N ALA A 555 27.90 17.76 -16.92
CA ALA A 555 28.80 17.65 -18.09
C ALA A 555 30.00 18.62 -18.05
N GLY A 556 30.54 18.87 -16.84
CA GLY A 556 31.68 19.77 -16.60
C GLY A 556 31.33 21.21 -16.22
N SER A 557 30.03 21.57 -16.09
CA SER A 557 29.64 22.87 -15.53
C SER A 557 30.09 23.00 -14.06
N ARG A 558 30.47 24.21 -13.65
CA ARG A 558 30.82 24.55 -12.26
C ARG A 558 29.60 24.93 -11.43
N ASP A 559 28.50 25.34 -12.09
CA ASP A 559 27.21 25.63 -11.40
C ASP A 559 26.53 24.31 -11.05
N PRO A 560 26.20 24.05 -9.76
CA PRO A 560 25.54 22.82 -9.37
C PRO A 560 24.11 22.67 -9.91
N TYR A 561 23.51 23.70 -10.45
CA TYR A 561 22.16 23.73 -10.97
C TYR A 561 22.06 23.77 -12.50
N GLU A 562 23.18 23.93 -13.21
CA GLU A 562 23.21 24.09 -14.68
C GLU A 562 24.15 23.08 -15.34
N ASP A 563 23.73 22.54 -16.47
CA ASP A 563 24.67 21.80 -17.34
C ASP A 563 25.56 22.75 -18.15
N ILE A 564 26.46 22.20 -18.93
CA ILE A 564 27.40 22.98 -19.78
C ILE A 564 26.70 23.88 -20.79
N ASN A 565 25.45 23.60 -21.13
CA ASN A 565 24.61 24.38 -22.06
C ASN A 565 23.68 25.36 -21.33
N GLY A 566 23.80 25.52 -20.01
CA GLY A 566 22.94 26.39 -19.19
C GLY A 566 21.56 25.84 -18.94
N ARG A 567 21.29 24.54 -19.24
CA ARG A 567 19.99 23.91 -18.99
C ARG A 567 19.85 23.52 -17.52
N LYS A 568 18.62 23.58 -17.00
CA LYS A 568 18.31 23.40 -15.57
C LYS A 568 17.16 22.42 -15.39
N LYS A 569 17.20 21.70 -14.29
CA LYS A 569 16.03 20.97 -13.77
C LYS A 569 15.32 21.83 -12.73
N HIS A 570 14.00 21.73 -12.69
CA HIS A 570 13.19 22.45 -11.73
C HIS A 570 12.29 21.52 -10.93
N GLN A 571 12.05 21.92 -9.68
CA GLN A 571 10.97 21.48 -8.87
C GLN A 571 9.91 22.58 -8.85
N ALA A 572 8.80 22.36 -9.52
CA ALA A 572 7.66 23.25 -9.53
C ALA A 572 6.67 22.81 -8.46
N THR A 573 6.23 23.71 -7.60
CA THR A 573 5.41 23.38 -6.43
C THR A 573 4.23 24.34 -6.32
N PHE A 574 3.06 23.82 -5.99
CA PHE A 574 1.96 24.56 -5.43
C PHE A 574 1.50 23.90 -4.14
N VAL A 575 1.33 24.68 -3.09
CA VAL A 575 0.79 24.20 -1.79
C VAL A 575 -0.24 25.21 -1.30
N GLY A 576 -1.31 24.70 -0.71
CA GLY A 576 -2.39 25.52 -0.21
C GLY A 576 -3.48 24.69 0.46
N PHE A 577 -4.55 25.36 0.86
CA PHE A 577 -5.70 24.74 1.49
C PHE A 577 -7.01 25.28 0.93
N PHE A 578 -8.04 24.48 1.06
CA PHE A 578 -9.35 24.76 0.53
C PHE A 578 -10.47 24.05 1.33
N PRO A 579 -11.71 24.59 1.35
CA PRO A 579 -12.07 25.99 1.02
C PRO A 579 -11.32 26.96 1.93
N ALA A 580 -10.86 28.12 1.42
CA ALA A 580 -9.98 29.02 2.20
C ALA A 580 -10.64 29.65 3.42
N ASP A 581 -11.98 29.78 3.43
CA ASP A 581 -12.73 30.38 4.53
C ASP A 581 -13.09 29.39 5.64
N GLN A 582 -13.19 28.11 5.32
CA GLN A 582 -13.40 26.99 6.24
C GLN A 582 -12.55 25.80 5.78
N PRO A 583 -11.25 25.82 6.05
CA PRO A 583 -10.33 24.83 5.51
C PRO A 583 -10.68 23.41 5.92
N LYS A 584 -10.80 22.53 4.93
CA LYS A 584 -11.03 21.08 5.13
C LYS A 584 -9.80 20.27 4.78
N TYR A 585 -9.15 20.63 3.67
CA TYR A 585 -7.96 19.94 3.20
C TYR A 585 -6.84 20.91 2.87
N THR A 586 -5.64 20.51 3.21
CA THR A 586 -4.39 21.07 2.72
C THR A 586 -3.81 20.14 1.69
N ALA A 587 -3.39 20.64 0.53
CA ALA A 587 -2.73 19.82 -0.48
C ALA A 587 -1.44 20.46 -0.96
N ILE A 588 -0.46 19.63 -1.29
CA ILE A 588 0.76 20.02 -1.98
C ILE A 588 0.87 19.22 -3.28
N VAL A 589 1.20 19.92 -4.35
CA VAL A 589 1.51 19.32 -5.66
C VAL A 589 2.91 19.71 -6.05
N VAL A 590 3.75 18.73 -6.33
CA VAL A 590 5.14 18.91 -6.79
C VAL A 590 5.34 18.20 -8.11
N VAL A 591 5.96 18.89 -9.06
CA VAL A 591 6.30 18.35 -10.38
C VAL A 591 7.79 18.54 -10.62
N TYR A 592 8.48 17.50 -11.04
CA TYR A 592 9.90 17.47 -11.32
C TYR A 592 10.15 17.46 -12.83
N THR A 593 10.96 18.40 -13.33
CA THR A 593 11.30 18.50 -14.76
C THR A 593 12.63 17.84 -15.07
N GLY A 594 12.81 17.47 -16.34
CA GLY A 594 14.11 17.18 -16.93
C GLY A 594 14.85 18.46 -17.35
N LEU A 595 15.88 18.31 -18.17
CA LEU A 595 16.77 19.40 -18.61
C LEU A 595 16.21 20.25 -19.76
N ILE A 596 15.17 19.76 -20.46
CA ILE A 596 14.65 20.37 -21.70
C ILE A 596 13.38 21.20 -21.46
N SER A 597 12.73 21.00 -20.31
CA SER A 597 11.47 21.68 -19.99
C SER A 597 11.69 23.19 -19.73
N HIS A 598 10.94 24.01 -20.44
CA HIS A 598 11.10 25.48 -20.38
C HIS A 598 9.94 26.22 -19.68
N ASN A 599 8.77 25.61 -19.52
CA ASN A 599 7.54 26.32 -19.12
C ASN A 599 6.86 25.77 -17.87
N VAL A 600 7.53 24.97 -17.05
CA VAL A 600 6.95 24.39 -15.84
C VAL A 600 7.31 25.24 -14.61
N TYR A 601 6.31 25.94 -14.10
CA TYR A 601 6.39 26.75 -12.88
C TYR A 601 5.31 26.33 -11.91
N GLY A 602 5.45 26.69 -10.63
CA GLY A 602 4.46 26.37 -9.61
C GLY A 602 3.04 26.87 -9.93
N GLY A 603 2.91 27.97 -10.67
CA GLY A 603 1.64 28.51 -11.16
C GLY A 603 1.10 27.84 -12.44
N SER A 604 1.81 26.89 -13.03
CA SER A 604 1.39 26.13 -14.23
C SER A 604 0.80 24.78 -13.84
N ILE A 605 1.48 23.66 -14.15
CA ILE A 605 1.00 22.30 -13.89
C ILE A 605 0.62 22.05 -12.43
N PRO A 606 1.45 22.40 -11.42
CA PRO A 606 1.05 22.15 -10.03
C PRO A 606 -0.23 22.87 -9.61
N ALA A 607 -0.38 24.15 -10.00
CA ALA A 607 -1.57 24.94 -9.67
C ALA A 607 -2.82 24.41 -10.39
N LEU A 608 -2.69 23.95 -11.65
CA LEU A 608 -3.80 23.33 -12.40
C LEU A 608 -4.20 21.98 -11.78
N THR A 609 -3.22 21.14 -11.43
CA THR A 609 -3.49 19.87 -10.74
C THR A 609 -4.21 20.11 -9.41
N PHE A 610 -3.75 21.08 -8.63
CA PHE A 610 -4.41 21.47 -7.38
C PHE A 610 -5.84 21.95 -7.61
N LYS A 611 -6.06 22.80 -8.65
CA LYS A 611 -7.38 23.27 -9.03
C LYS A 611 -8.32 22.13 -9.37
N ASP A 612 -7.85 21.18 -10.18
CA ASP A 612 -8.65 20.03 -10.58
C ASP A 612 -9.09 19.19 -9.37
N ILE A 613 -8.16 18.96 -8.41
CA ILE A 613 -8.45 18.26 -7.16
C ILE A 613 -9.49 19.04 -6.34
N ALA A 614 -9.27 20.34 -6.14
CA ALA A 614 -10.17 21.16 -5.33
C ALA A 614 -11.58 21.26 -5.95
N ASP A 615 -11.66 21.40 -7.27
CA ASP A 615 -12.92 21.50 -8.00
C ASP A 615 -13.71 20.17 -7.96
N GLU A 616 -13.02 19.04 -8.09
CA GLU A 616 -13.66 17.73 -8.04
C GLU A 616 -14.14 17.41 -6.63
N LEU A 617 -13.33 17.66 -5.59
CA LEU A 617 -13.74 17.47 -4.20
C LEU A 617 -14.89 18.39 -3.78
N TRP A 618 -14.90 19.64 -4.25
CA TRP A 618 -16.02 20.55 -4.04
C TRP A 618 -17.32 19.97 -4.61
N ALA A 619 -17.27 19.38 -5.78
CA ALA A 619 -18.45 18.78 -6.43
C ALA A 619 -19.00 17.54 -5.69
N TYR A 620 -18.13 16.78 -5.03
CA TYR A 620 -18.52 15.61 -4.23
C TYR A 620 -18.92 15.94 -2.78
N SER A 621 -18.76 17.18 -2.35
CA SER A 621 -18.97 17.59 -0.96
C SER A 621 -20.04 18.70 -0.87
N PRO A 622 -21.33 18.37 -1.09
CA PRO A 622 -22.40 19.37 -1.10
C PRO A 622 -22.50 20.15 0.20
N ASP A 623 -22.14 19.55 1.34
CA ASP A 623 -22.20 20.17 2.66
C ASP A 623 -21.18 21.30 2.86
N TRP A 624 -20.14 21.39 2.02
CA TRP A 624 -19.17 22.49 2.10
C TRP A 624 -19.77 23.85 1.66
N GLY A 625 -20.88 23.80 0.93
CA GLY A 625 -21.60 24.99 0.45
C GLY A 625 -22.59 25.57 1.45
N GLU A 626 -22.92 24.87 2.53
CA GLU A 626 -23.82 25.39 3.56
C GLU A 626 -23.15 26.53 4.33
N GLY A 627 -23.53 27.80 3.98
CA GLY A 627 -22.96 29.03 4.53
C GLY A 627 -21.93 29.73 3.64
N LEU A 628 -21.45 29.15 2.55
CA LEU A 628 -20.61 29.80 1.54
C LEU A 628 -21.47 30.22 0.36
N LYS A 629 -21.37 31.51 -0.05
CA LYS A 629 -22.07 32.01 -1.25
C LYS A 629 -21.55 31.23 -2.47
N SER A 630 -22.36 30.34 -3.05
CA SER A 630 -22.05 29.59 -4.24
C SER A 630 -21.70 30.52 -5.41
N ARG A 631 -20.54 30.31 -6.04
CA ARG A 631 -20.22 30.89 -7.33
C ARG A 631 -20.68 29.93 -8.42
N GLY A 632 -21.93 30.09 -8.87
CA GLY A 632 -22.45 29.47 -10.09
C GLY A 632 -22.98 28.03 -9.90
N GLU A 633 -24.01 27.74 -10.68
CA GLU A 633 -24.72 26.46 -10.73
C GLU A 633 -23.76 25.30 -11.04
N VAL A 634 -23.92 24.22 -10.30
CA VAL A 634 -23.22 22.94 -10.56
C VAL A 634 -23.72 22.42 -11.92
N PRO A 635 -22.85 22.17 -12.89
CA PRO A 635 -23.31 21.55 -14.14
C PRO A 635 -23.81 20.12 -13.86
N GLN A 636 -25.02 19.84 -14.34
CA GLN A 636 -25.76 18.59 -14.24
C GLN A 636 -25.04 17.37 -14.91
N MET A 637 -23.83 17.58 -15.48
CA MET A 637 -23.06 16.58 -16.22
C MET A 637 -22.42 15.47 -15.38
N LEU A 638 -22.36 15.61 -14.03
CA LEU A 638 -21.74 14.58 -13.21
C LEU A 638 -22.72 13.49 -12.75
N ALA A 639 -24.03 13.76 -12.78
CA ALA A 639 -25.03 12.73 -12.48
C ALA A 639 -25.15 11.68 -13.60
N ASP A 640 -24.81 12.05 -14.84
CA ASP A 640 -24.95 11.16 -16.02
C ASP A 640 -23.77 10.22 -16.24
N HIS A 641 -22.61 10.45 -15.63
CA HIS A 641 -21.45 9.54 -15.76
C HIS A 641 -21.51 8.29 -14.89
N ILE A 642 -22.42 8.25 -13.90
CA ILE A 642 -22.66 7.04 -13.10
C ILE A 642 -23.63 6.08 -13.79
N THR A 643 -24.28 6.50 -14.87
CA THR A 643 -25.38 5.75 -15.52
C THR A 643 -25.11 5.21 -16.92
N THR A 644 -23.91 5.36 -17.50
CA THR A 644 -23.61 4.85 -18.84
C THR A 644 -22.50 3.80 -18.89
N GLY A 645 -22.61 2.75 -18.07
CA GLY A 645 -21.90 1.49 -18.28
C GLY A 645 -22.93 0.39 -18.45
N ASN A 646 -22.99 -0.24 -19.64
CA ASN A 646 -23.91 -1.31 -20.02
C ASN A 646 -24.39 -2.16 -18.85
N SER A 647 -25.66 -1.96 -18.48
CA SER A 647 -26.36 -2.70 -17.43
C SER A 647 -26.75 -4.08 -17.92
N ALA A 648 -25.88 -5.05 -17.80
CA ALA A 648 -26.34 -6.42 -17.67
C ALA A 648 -26.67 -6.64 -16.18
N ASP A 649 -27.93 -6.93 -15.87
CA ASP A 649 -28.34 -7.35 -14.53
C ASP A 649 -27.58 -8.64 -14.19
N VAL A 650 -26.68 -8.57 -13.23
CA VAL A 650 -25.90 -9.74 -12.75
C VAL A 650 -26.69 -10.35 -11.59
N PRO A 651 -26.86 -11.69 -11.50
CA PRO A 651 -27.52 -12.29 -10.37
C PRO A 651 -26.66 -12.16 -9.09
N VAL A 652 -27.31 -11.91 -7.97
CA VAL A 652 -26.70 -11.83 -6.65
C VAL A 652 -26.03 -13.17 -6.31
N PRO A 653 -24.73 -13.22 -5.96
CA PRO A 653 -24.03 -14.46 -5.63
C PRO A 653 -24.52 -15.05 -4.30
N ASP A 654 -24.30 -16.36 -4.08
CA ASP A 654 -24.48 -16.98 -2.77
C ASP A 654 -23.28 -16.61 -1.87
N LEU A 655 -23.60 -15.95 -0.77
CA LEU A 655 -22.61 -15.47 0.20
C LEU A 655 -22.70 -16.25 1.52
N THR A 656 -23.68 -17.15 1.67
CA THR A 656 -23.94 -17.88 2.91
C THR A 656 -22.74 -18.76 3.30
N GLY A 657 -22.31 -18.67 4.55
CA GLY A 657 -21.16 -19.43 5.08
C GLY A 657 -19.79 -18.81 4.76
N LEU A 658 -19.71 -17.74 3.94
CA LEU A 658 -18.45 -17.04 3.69
C LEU A 658 -18.06 -16.20 4.91
N GLY A 659 -16.74 -16.08 5.17
CA GLY A 659 -16.24 -15.08 6.08
C GLY A 659 -16.49 -13.66 5.52
N LEU A 660 -16.53 -12.65 6.40
CA LEU A 660 -16.76 -11.25 5.98
C LEU A 660 -15.90 -10.85 4.78
N ARG A 661 -14.62 -11.19 4.80
CA ARG A 661 -13.65 -10.85 3.76
C ARG A 661 -14.02 -11.44 2.40
N ASP A 662 -14.35 -12.73 2.39
CA ASP A 662 -14.68 -13.44 1.15
C ASP A 662 -16.03 -12.97 0.59
N ALA A 663 -16.98 -12.65 1.47
CA ALA A 663 -18.27 -12.12 1.09
C ALA A 663 -18.17 -10.71 0.48
N VAL A 664 -17.38 -9.82 1.08
CA VAL A 664 -17.11 -8.47 0.53
C VAL A 664 -16.45 -8.57 -0.83
N TYR A 665 -15.43 -9.41 -0.98
CA TYR A 665 -14.76 -9.64 -2.25
C TYR A 665 -15.73 -10.15 -3.34
N ALA A 666 -16.59 -11.12 -3.01
CA ALA A 666 -17.58 -11.66 -3.94
C ALA A 666 -18.61 -10.59 -4.35
N ILE A 667 -19.02 -9.71 -3.44
CA ILE A 667 -19.97 -8.63 -3.70
C ILE A 667 -19.35 -7.57 -4.62
N GLU A 668 -18.17 -7.06 -4.27
CA GLU A 668 -17.53 -5.93 -4.97
C GLU A 668 -17.00 -6.32 -6.35
N ASN A 669 -16.48 -7.55 -6.52
CA ASN A 669 -16.08 -8.06 -7.84
C ASN A 669 -17.24 -8.21 -8.84
N ASN A 670 -18.45 -8.38 -8.34
CA ASN A 670 -19.66 -8.38 -9.18
C ASN A 670 -20.20 -6.96 -9.41
N GLY A 671 -19.51 -5.92 -8.91
CA GLY A 671 -19.85 -4.52 -9.11
C GLY A 671 -20.96 -4.01 -8.18
N TYR A 672 -21.18 -4.66 -7.05
CA TYR A 672 -22.12 -4.25 -6.01
C TYR A 672 -21.41 -3.55 -4.85
N ARG A 673 -22.17 -2.88 -3.99
CA ARG A 673 -21.67 -2.33 -2.72
C ARG A 673 -21.98 -3.30 -1.59
N CYS A 674 -21.06 -3.47 -0.65
CA CYS A 674 -21.30 -4.30 0.54
C CYS A 674 -21.71 -3.44 1.75
N ARG A 675 -22.71 -3.92 2.48
CA ARG A 675 -23.03 -3.47 3.85
C ARG A 675 -23.08 -4.70 4.74
N HIS A 676 -22.36 -4.70 5.85
CA HIS A 676 -22.39 -5.83 6.78
C HIS A 676 -22.94 -5.44 8.15
N ILE A 677 -23.53 -6.42 8.84
CA ILE A 677 -24.06 -6.32 10.20
C ILE A 677 -23.55 -7.54 10.95
N GLY A 678 -22.88 -7.34 12.09
CA GLY A 678 -22.29 -8.43 12.88
C GLY A 678 -20.86 -8.79 12.48
N THR A 679 -20.34 -9.88 13.04
CA THR A 679 -18.99 -10.40 12.82
C THR A 679 -19.02 -11.92 12.70
N GLY A 680 -18.08 -12.53 11.95
CA GLY A 680 -18.02 -13.98 11.75
C GLY A 680 -18.31 -14.39 10.30
N HIS A 681 -19.19 -15.38 10.12
CA HIS A 681 -19.60 -15.90 8.81
C HIS A 681 -20.98 -15.41 8.41
N VAL A 682 -21.22 -15.26 7.12
CA VAL A 682 -22.52 -14.82 6.59
C VAL A 682 -23.60 -15.87 6.90
N VAL A 683 -24.59 -15.47 7.69
CA VAL A 683 -25.77 -16.30 8.01
C VAL A 683 -27.00 -15.88 7.21
N ALA A 684 -27.02 -14.64 6.69
CA ALA A 684 -28.11 -14.15 5.85
C ALA A 684 -27.61 -13.04 4.92
N GLN A 685 -28.25 -12.89 3.77
CA GLN A 685 -27.99 -11.83 2.81
C GLN A 685 -29.30 -11.23 2.27
N THR A 686 -29.24 -9.96 1.91
CA THR A 686 -30.36 -9.25 1.27
C THR A 686 -29.81 -8.32 0.20
N PRO A 687 -30.20 -8.45 -1.08
CA PRO A 687 -31.17 -9.40 -1.66
C PRO A 687 -30.72 -10.86 -1.61
N ALA A 688 -31.66 -11.78 -1.84
CA ALA A 688 -31.38 -13.21 -1.83
C ALA A 688 -30.52 -13.62 -3.04
N GLN A 689 -29.87 -14.79 -2.93
CA GLN A 689 -29.12 -15.40 -4.03
C GLN A 689 -29.98 -15.52 -5.30
N GLY A 690 -29.41 -15.13 -6.43
CA GLY A 690 -30.07 -15.23 -7.75
C GLY A 690 -31.01 -14.09 -8.09
N GLU A 691 -31.32 -13.18 -7.17
CA GLU A 691 -32.05 -11.96 -7.50
C GLU A 691 -31.22 -11.07 -8.42
N LYS A 692 -31.90 -10.34 -9.31
CA LYS A 692 -31.23 -9.44 -10.25
C LYS A 692 -31.09 -8.05 -9.64
N LEU A 693 -29.86 -7.59 -9.52
CA LEU A 693 -29.52 -6.26 -9.05
C LEU A 693 -28.78 -5.47 -10.13
N LYS A 694 -28.93 -4.16 -10.11
CA LYS A 694 -28.14 -3.27 -10.96
C LYS A 694 -26.75 -3.04 -10.32
N LYS A 695 -25.72 -2.95 -11.16
CA LYS A 695 -24.38 -2.59 -10.67
C LYS A 695 -24.43 -1.29 -9.86
N GLY A 696 -23.71 -1.27 -8.72
CA GLY A 696 -23.70 -0.16 -7.77
C GLY A 696 -24.76 -0.21 -6.68
N GLU A 697 -25.72 -1.12 -6.74
CA GLU A 697 -26.67 -1.35 -5.64
C GLU A 697 -26.01 -2.09 -4.48
N THR A 698 -26.62 -2.02 -3.30
CA THR A 698 -26.03 -2.54 -2.06
C THR A 698 -26.58 -3.90 -1.69
N ILE A 699 -25.69 -4.86 -1.45
CA ILE A 699 -26.03 -6.14 -0.82
C ILE A 699 -25.69 -6.02 0.66
N THR A 700 -26.69 -6.29 1.52
CA THR A 700 -26.49 -6.33 2.97
C THR A 700 -26.30 -7.76 3.41
N ILE A 701 -25.24 -8.05 4.15
CA ILE A 701 -24.95 -9.37 4.73
C ILE A 701 -25.02 -9.29 6.25
N THR A 702 -25.60 -10.31 6.86
CA THR A 702 -25.63 -10.49 8.32
C THR A 702 -24.64 -11.59 8.69
N LEU A 703 -23.74 -11.28 9.61
CA LEU A 703 -22.66 -12.15 10.08
C LEU A 703 -22.94 -12.57 11.52
N GLN A 704 -22.61 -13.84 11.82
CA GLN A 704 -22.73 -14.40 13.17
C GLN A 704 -21.58 -15.36 13.48
#